data_994592a647a07ab7bdc76142fee2b75d
#
_entry.id   994592a647a07ab7bdc76142fee2b75d
#
_cell.length_a   1.000
_cell.length_b   1.000
_cell.length_c   1.000
_cell.angle_alpha   90.00
_cell.angle_beta   90.00
_cell.angle_gamma   90.00
#
_symmetry.space_group_name_H-M   'P 1'
#
loop_
_entity.id
_entity.type
_entity.pdbx_description
1 polymer ?
#
loop_
_entity_poly.entity_id
_entity_poly.type
_entity_poly.pdbx_seq_one_letter_code
_entity_poly.pdbx_strand_id
1 'polypeptide(L)'
;MVLGVDYYPEQWPEAMMEADLQRMVELGCNVIRIGEFAWHRMEPREGAYDFSFFDNVIAMAKRMGLRVIFGTPTATPPAWLIHKHPDILSQFETGAPRAFGGRHVYCFSSPIYRSYCEKIVTALARHYRDEKTILAWQVDNELGHEGSDLCWCPRCRSAFQDYLQRRFHGDICALNEAYGTDFWNHTYNDFSEIPLPAPTIATHNPALRLDFARFLSENIRSFCNFQAEILRREIPGAVVIHDFPGGGLGKHVDYSAVAACLDRVAYNNYPVWGGQKEPLPPSEIAFGLDYIRGLKGENFWVTEAIMGAQGHDVTGFLPRPNQAKMWSWQAVARGCEGLLYFRYRGATKGAEQFCYGLLDADNVPRRRFFEAQAFFRSVKEYEDVLTAPIKSDIAMLYDYDSLASFRIQRQSVLLDVEREMKRLHSVFFKHGQMVDIIPARRDFSGYKLVVVPHMMITDEDFARRLHDYVQRGGVVVVTYRTAVKDRDNNLVFGKVIPVDLNELLGLYVEETESVQEFDCLPLAGENKATAGVFRDMIVPTTAQVLYRYDDPFYRTYAAITVNDFGQGAAFYLGTTPDIAVLTQVLTMAMDRAGLNHELLPEGVETVVRQGKGRAVRLVINHNAHTTETFGLALQPFEVAVIPE
;
A
#
# COMPACT_ATOMS: atom_id res chain seq x y z
N MET A 1 23.25 2.48 -2.18
CA MET A 1 21.86 2.93 -2.43
C MET A 1 21.61 3.15 -3.92
N VAL A 2 20.39 2.94 -4.39
CA VAL A 2 19.95 3.26 -5.74
C VAL A 2 19.39 4.69 -5.72
N LEU A 3 20.01 5.61 -6.47
CA LEU A 3 19.65 7.04 -6.47
C LEU A 3 19.48 7.53 -7.89
N GLY A 4 18.33 8.08 -8.25
CA GLY A 4 18.07 8.42 -9.64
C GLY A 4 16.87 9.27 -9.92
N VAL A 5 16.43 9.19 -11.17
CA VAL A 5 15.29 9.94 -11.71
C VAL A 5 14.54 9.09 -12.74
N ASP A 6 13.26 9.38 -12.89
CA ASP A 6 12.47 8.90 -14.02
C ASP A 6 12.77 9.79 -15.23
N TYR A 7 13.19 9.16 -16.30
CA TYR A 7 13.63 9.82 -17.52
C TYR A 7 12.85 9.28 -18.71
N TYR A 8 12.24 10.17 -19.46
CA TYR A 8 11.44 9.86 -20.66
C TYR A 8 12.11 10.46 -21.88
N PRO A 9 13.24 9.89 -22.36
CA PRO A 9 14.02 10.45 -23.47
C PRO A 9 13.20 10.55 -24.76
N GLU A 10 12.21 9.68 -24.95
CA GLU A 10 11.33 9.67 -26.12
C GLU A 10 10.40 10.90 -26.22
N GLN A 11 10.28 11.69 -25.16
CA GLN A 11 9.50 12.93 -25.13
C GLN A 11 10.30 14.17 -25.57
N TRP A 12 11.61 14.03 -25.79
CA TRP A 12 12.54 15.13 -26.05
C TRP A 12 13.36 14.90 -27.34
N PRO A 13 13.94 15.98 -27.93
CA PRO A 13 14.89 15.82 -29.04
C PRO A 13 16.10 14.96 -28.64
N GLU A 14 16.46 14.01 -29.46
CA GLU A 14 17.56 13.08 -29.18
C GLU A 14 18.90 13.81 -28.89
N ALA A 15 19.13 14.96 -29.54
CA ALA A 15 20.33 15.79 -29.29
C ALA A 15 20.48 16.28 -27.83
N MET A 16 19.41 16.20 -27.02
CA MET A 16 19.46 16.60 -25.59
C MET A 16 19.96 15.46 -24.69
N MET A 17 19.91 14.20 -25.13
CA MET A 17 20.15 13.05 -24.28
C MET A 17 21.51 13.10 -23.57
N GLU A 18 22.59 13.38 -24.31
CA GLU A 18 23.93 13.37 -23.73
C GLU A 18 24.08 14.43 -22.62
N ALA A 19 23.58 15.65 -22.87
CA ALA A 19 23.59 16.71 -21.86
C ALA A 19 22.68 16.42 -20.66
N ASP A 20 21.54 15.74 -20.89
CA ASP A 20 20.64 15.33 -19.81
C ASP A 20 21.29 14.27 -18.92
N LEU A 21 21.87 13.23 -19.49
CA LEU A 21 22.55 12.17 -18.73
C LEU A 21 23.77 12.71 -17.98
N GLN A 22 24.56 13.61 -18.60
CA GLN A 22 25.65 14.29 -17.92
C GLN A 22 25.17 15.06 -16.69
N ARG A 23 24.08 15.80 -16.81
CA ARG A 23 23.49 16.55 -15.69
C ARG A 23 22.90 15.63 -14.61
N MET A 24 22.38 14.46 -14.98
CA MET A 24 21.95 13.45 -13.99
C MET A 24 23.13 12.90 -13.19
N VAL A 25 24.30 12.70 -13.81
CA VAL A 25 25.54 12.33 -13.11
C VAL A 25 25.97 13.46 -12.15
N GLU A 26 25.91 14.72 -12.59
CA GLU A 26 26.21 15.89 -11.75
C GLU A 26 25.24 16.04 -10.58
N LEU A 27 23.96 15.68 -10.77
CA LEU A 27 22.96 15.58 -9.72
C LEU A 27 23.34 14.56 -8.63
N GLY A 28 24.09 13.53 -9.00
CA GLY A 28 24.51 12.43 -8.12
C GLY A 28 23.76 11.13 -8.37
N CYS A 29 23.03 11.02 -9.48
CA CYS A 29 22.37 9.79 -9.90
C CYS A 29 23.36 8.67 -10.19
N ASN A 30 22.97 7.43 -9.89
CA ASN A 30 23.63 6.21 -10.35
C ASN A 30 22.68 5.31 -11.15
N VAL A 31 21.41 5.71 -11.29
CA VAL A 31 20.40 4.99 -12.04
C VAL A 31 19.42 5.96 -12.72
N ILE A 32 18.84 5.52 -13.85
CA ILE A 32 17.68 6.13 -14.50
C ILE A 32 16.60 5.07 -14.72
N ARG A 33 15.34 5.47 -14.65
CA ARG A 33 14.17 4.62 -15.01
C ARG A 33 13.62 5.07 -16.35
N ILE A 34 13.39 4.12 -17.28
CA ILE A 34 12.97 4.38 -18.66
C ILE A 34 12.01 3.30 -19.17
N GLY A 35 11.22 3.64 -20.18
CA GLY A 35 10.62 2.70 -21.14
C GLY A 35 9.21 2.21 -20.82
N GLU A 36 8.66 2.39 -19.63
CA GLU A 36 7.38 1.81 -19.18
C GLU A 36 6.14 2.26 -19.97
N PHE A 37 6.23 3.36 -20.72
CA PHE A 37 5.14 3.89 -21.54
C PHE A 37 5.47 3.91 -23.06
N ALA A 38 6.58 3.29 -23.46
CA ALA A 38 7.16 3.48 -24.79
C ALA A 38 6.87 2.33 -25.78
N TRP A 39 5.76 1.57 -25.64
CA TRP A 39 5.48 0.42 -26.52
C TRP A 39 5.54 0.79 -27.99
N HIS A 40 4.85 1.87 -28.41
CA HIS A 40 4.86 2.29 -29.81
C HIS A 40 6.27 2.62 -30.34
N ARG A 41 7.16 3.12 -29.49
CA ARG A 41 8.56 3.42 -29.85
C ARG A 41 9.35 2.13 -30.09
N MET A 42 9.01 1.05 -29.36
CA MET A 42 9.67 -0.27 -29.46
C MET A 42 9.02 -1.16 -30.54
N GLU A 43 7.75 -0.95 -30.85
CA GLU A 43 6.97 -1.70 -31.84
C GLU A 43 5.99 -0.75 -32.56
N PRO A 44 6.49 0.07 -33.51
CA PRO A 44 5.68 1.06 -34.22
C PRO A 44 4.58 0.43 -35.08
N ARG A 45 4.75 -0.84 -35.47
CA ARG A 45 3.77 -1.67 -36.18
C ARG A 45 3.87 -3.09 -35.68
N GLU A 46 2.79 -3.83 -35.72
CA GLU A 46 2.74 -5.22 -35.27
C GLU A 46 3.91 -6.06 -35.83
N GLY A 47 4.70 -6.62 -34.92
CA GLY A 47 5.85 -7.48 -35.21
C GLY A 47 7.10 -6.75 -35.73
N ALA A 48 7.06 -5.43 -35.88
CA ALA A 48 8.20 -4.64 -36.35
C ALA A 48 8.91 -4.02 -35.09
N TYR A 49 9.72 -4.82 -34.44
CA TYR A 49 10.47 -4.38 -33.24
C TYR A 49 11.68 -3.53 -33.63
N ASP A 50 11.81 -2.37 -32.98
CA ASP A 50 12.94 -1.45 -33.12
C ASP A 50 13.37 -0.94 -31.74
N PHE A 51 14.49 -1.43 -31.24
CA PHE A 51 15.07 -1.04 -29.96
C PHE A 51 16.21 -0.03 -30.10
N SER A 52 16.55 0.39 -31.33
CA SER A 52 17.74 1.24 -31.62
C SER A 52 17.76 2.53 -30.81
N PHE A 53 16.60 3.15 -30.54
CA PHE A 53 16.50 4.33 -29.71
C PHE A 53 16.96 4.07 -28.26
N PHE A 54 16.47 2.98 -27.64
CA PHE A 54 16.85 2.61 -26.28
C PHE A 54 18.26 2.03 -26.21
N ASP A 55 18.77 1.40 -27.29
CA ASP A 55 20.18 0.98 -27.41
C ASP A 55 21.10 2.21 -27.26
N ASN A 56 20.76 3.32 -27.91
CA ASN A 56 21.51 4.57 -27.79
C ASN A 56 21.44 5.14 -26.36
N VAL A 57 20.26 5.16 -25.73
CA VAL A 57 20.10 5.63 -24.33
C VAL A 57 20.96 4.80 -23.37
N ILE A 58 20.88 3.46 -23.49
CA ILE A 58 21.62 2.54 -22.62
C ILE A 58 23.13 2.66 -22.86
N ALA A 59 23.56 2.76 -24.12
CA ALA A 59 24.99 2.93 -24.44
C ALA A 59 25.55 4.24 -23.88
N MET A 60 24.77 5.35 -23.93
CA MET A 60 25.15 6.62 -23.31
C MET A 60 25.19 6.52 -21.78
N ALA A 61 24.15 5.94 -21.16
CA ALA A 61 24.11 5.70 -19.71
C ALA A 61 25.32 4.90 -19.23
N LYS A 62 25.65 3.81 -19.93
CA LYS A 62 26.79 2.95 -19.66
C LYS A 62 28.12 3.71 -19.71
N ARG A 63 28.34 4.56 -20.73
CA ARG A 63 29.57 5.39 -20.84
C ARG A 63 29.71 6.36 -19.66
N MET A 64 28.59 6.82 -19.10
CA MET A 64 28.54 7.77 -17.97
C MET A 64 28.46 7.09 -16.60
N GLY A 65 28.52 5.74 -16.54
CA GLY A 65 28.47 4.97 -15.30
C GLY A 65 27.08 4.89 -14.66
N LEU A 66 26.01 5.22 -15.39
CA LEU A 66 24.64 5.07 -14.94
C LEU A 66 24.12 3.65 -15.21
N ARG A 67 23.31 3.14 -14.28
CA ARG A 67 22.52 1.92 -14.43
C ARG A 67 21.10 2.28 -14.92
N VAL A 68 20.36 1.29 -15.32
CA VAL A 68 19.00 1.45 -15.87
C VAL A 68 18.00 0.56 -15.12
N ILE A 69 16.86 1.10 -14.73
CA ILE A 69 15.64 0.35 -14.46
C ILE A 69 14.80 0.43 -15.73
N PHE A 70 14.54 -0.72 -16.36
CA PHE A 70 13.80 -0.76 -17.62
C PHE A 70 12.37 -1.26 -17.39
N GLY A 71 11.37 -0.44 -17.74
CA GLY A 71 9.95 -0.79 -17.63
C GLY A 71 9.47 -1.63 -18.82
N THR A 72 8.67 -2.70 -18.56
CA THR A 72 7.89 -3.33 -19.61
C THR A 72 6.78 -2.38 -20.06
N PRO A 73 6.58 -2.14 -21.36
CA PRO A 73 5.77 -1.02 -21.84
C PRO A 73 4.26 -1.32 -21.85
N THR A 74 3.80 -2.25 -21.01
CA THR A 74 2.46 -2.83 -21.06
C THR A 74 1.37 -1.99 -20.41
N ALA A 75 1.72 -0.91 -19.70
CA ALA A 75 0.72 0.02 -19.14
C ALA A 75 -0.05 0.81 -20.20
N THR A 76 0.55 0.99 -21.40
CA THR A 76 -0.03 1.79 -22.49
C THR A 76 0.01 1.05 -23.83
N PRO A 77 -1.05 0.27 -24.16
CA PRO A 77 -1.12 -0.41 -25.45
C PRO A 77 -1.11 0.59 -26.62
N PRO A 78 -0.37 0.30 -27.72
CA PRO A 78 -0.29 1.21 -28.84
C PRO A 78 -1.61 1.28 -29.62
N ALA A 79 -1.84 2.42 -30.28
CA ALA A 79 -3.07 2.68 -31.03
C ALA A 79 -3.41 1.61 -32.08
N TRP A 80 -2.40 1.06 -32.79
CA TRP A 80 -2.59 0.01 -33.79
C TRP A 80 -3.18 -1.28 -33.17
N LEU A 81 -2.80 -1.61 -31.91
CA LEU A 81 -3.30 -2.78 -31.19
C LEU A 81 -4.79 -2.59 -30.81
N ILE A 82 -5.14 -1.43 -30.26
CA ILE A 82 -6.53 -1.10 -29.91
C ILE A 82 -7.41 -1.04 -31.17
N HIS A 83 -6.89 -0.45 -32.26
CA HIS A 83 -7.63 -0.40 -33.53
C HIS A 83 -7.93 -1.80 -34.08
N LYS A 84 -6.96 -2.71 -33.98
CA LYS A 84 -7.09 -4.09 -34.45
C LYS A 84 -7.99 -4.94 -33.55
N HIS A 85 -7.89 -4.72 -32.22
CA HIS A 85 -8.56 -5.50 -31.18
C HIS A 85 -9.24 -4.59 -30.15
N PRO A 86 -10.30 -3.85 -30.52
CA PRO A 86 -10.99 -2.95 -29.59
C PRO A 86 -11.63 -3.68 -28.41
N ASP A 87 -11.81 -4.97 -28.53
CA ASP A 87 -12.36 -5.85 -27.53
C ASP A 87 -11.40 -6.14 -26.35
N ILE A 88 -10.11 -5.75 -26.42
CA ILE A 88 -9.20 -5.81 -25.27
C ILE A 88 -9.49 -4.74 -24.22
N LEU A 89 -10.26 -3.71 -24.56
CA LEU A 89 -10.62 -2.66 -23.61
C LEU A 89 -11.42 -3.23 -22.43
N SER A 90 -11.11 -2.75 -21.23
CA SER A 90 -11.88 -3.05 -20.02
C SER A 90 -13.24 -2.35 -20.08
N GLN A 91 -14.21 -2.85 -19.29
CA GLN A 91 -15.58 -2.33 -19.30
C GLN A 91 -16.00 -1.90 -17.90
N PHE A 92 -16.79 -0.83 -17.85
CA PHE A 92 -17.51 -0.40 -16.66
C PHE A 92 -18.58 -1.43 -16.26
N GLU A 93 -19.09 -1.31 -15.05
CA GLU A 93 -20.20 -2.14 -14.54
C GLU A 93 -21.49 -2.01 -15.37
N THR A 94 -21.63 -0.93 -16.13
CA THR A 94 -22.73 -0.71 -17.09
C THR A 94 -22.57 -1.51 -18.37
N GLY A 95 -21.43 -2.19 -18.61
CA GLY A 95 -21.07 -2.85 -19.85
C GLY A 95 -20.47 -1.94 -20.92
N ALA A 96 -20.39 -0.63 -20.66
CA ALA A 96 -19.75 0.31 -21.59
C ALA A 96 -18.21 0.11 -21.59
N PRO A 97 -17.54 0.04 -22.75
CA PRO A 97 -16.09 -0.04 -22.81
C PRO A 97 -15.43 1.27 -22.39
N ARG A 98 -14.25 1.17 -21.76
CA ARG A 98 -13.38 2.33 -21.54
C ARG A 98 -12.83 2.84 -22.88
N ALA A 99 -12.59 4.14 -22.96
CA ALA A 99 -12.04 4.74 -24.17
C ALA A 99 -10.51 4.59 -24.23
N PHE A 100 -9.95 4.47 -25.44
CA PHE A 100 -8.53 4.61 -25.69
C PHE A 100 -8.07 6.06 -25.49
N GLY A 101 -6.86 6.27 -24.98
CA GLY A 101 -6.25 7.58 -24.78
C GLY A 101 -5.66 7.82 -23.39
N GLY A 102 -5.94 6.91 -22.45
CA GLY A 102 -5.30 6.86 -21.13
C GLY A 102 -4.41 5.63 -20.99
N ARG A 103 -3.84 5.45 -19.79
CA ARG A 103 -3.12 4.23 -19.39
C ARG A 103 -4.09 3.20 -18.79
N HIS A 104 -3.68 1.92 -18.71
CA HIS A 104 -4.42 0.82 -18.07
C HIS A 104 -5.85 0.60 -18.60
N VAL A 105 -6.09 0.89 -19.88
CA VAL A 105 -7.43 0.78 -20.48
C VAL A 105 -7.83 -0.64 -20.84
N TYR A 106 -6.94 -1.60 -20.67
CA TYR A 106 -7.11 -3.00 -21.08
C TYR A 106 -7.72 -3.87 -19.97
N CYS A 107 -8.22 -5.03 -20.38
CA CYS A 107 -8.72 -6.07 -19.48
C CYS A 107 -7.61 -7.09 -19.16
N PHE A 108 -7.28 -7.28 -17.90
CA PHE A 108 -6.27 -8.26 -17.44
C PHE A 108 -6.64 -9.72 -17.78
N SER A 109 -7.93 -10.02 -17.97
CA SER A 109 -8.42 -11.34 -18.40
C SER A 109 -8.35 -11.55 -19.92
N SER A 110 -7.94 -10.55 -20.72
CA SER A 110 -7.92 -10.66 -22.18
C SER A 110 -6.77 -11.56 -22.65
N PRO A 111 -7.03 -12.75 -23.24
CA PRO A 111 -5.99 -13.60 -23.77
C PRO A 111 -5.27 -12.98 -24.97
N ILE A 112 -5.99 -12.14 -25.74
CA ILE A 112 -5.41 -11.37 -26.85
C ILE A 112 -4.37 -10.40 -26.31
N TYR A 113 -4.74 -9.59 -25.31
CA TYR A 113 -3.81 -8.62 -24.73
C TYR A 113 -2.59 -9.30 -24.12
N ARG A 114 -2.80 -10.37 -23.31
CA ARG A 114 -1.71 -11.17 -22.75
C ARG A 114 -0.76 -11.73 -23.84
N SER A 115 -1.30 -12.18 -24.97
CA SER A 115 -0.48 -12.67 -26.08
C SER A 115 0.40 -11.57 -26.68
N TYR A 116 -0.11 -10.35 -26.81
CA TYR A 116 0.71 -9.22 -27.27
C TYR A 116 1.73 -8.78 -26.23
N CYS A 117 1.37 -8.76 -24.94
CA CYS A 117 2.33 -8.53 -23.85
C CYS A 117 3.45 -9.57 -23.87
N GLU A 118 3.13 -10.86 -24.05
CA GLU A 118 4.15 -11.92 -24.17
C GLU A 118 5.14 -11.64 -25.30
N LYS A 119 4.63 -11.26 -26.48
CA LYS A 119 5.48 -10.97 -27.64
C LYS A 119 6.44 -9.82 -27.38
N ILE A 120 5.92 -8.66 -26.92
CA ILE A 120 6.77 -7.48 -26.70
C ILE A 120 7.76 -7.69 -25.55
N VAL A 121 7.30 -8.25 -24.41
CA VAL A 121 8.18 -8.49 -23.25
C VAL A 121 9.25 -9.52 -23.58
N THR A 122 8.90 -10.58 -24.34
CA THR A 122 9.88 -11.58 -24.80
C THR A 122 10.90 -10.96 -25.76
N ALA A 123 10.45 -10.16 -26.73
CA ALA A 123 11.35 -9.49 -27.69
C ALA A 123 12.31 -8.55 -26.97
N LEU A 124 11.79 -7.73 -26.04
CA LEU A 124 12.57 -6.81 -25.21
C LEU A 124 13.60 -7.56 -24.34
N ALA A 125 13.16 -8.60 -23.63
CA ALA A 125 14.00 -9.38 -22.73
C ALA A 125 15.13 -10.10 -23.51
N ARG A 126 14.84 -10.65 -24.68
CA ARG A 126 15.85 -11.30 -25.52
C ARG A 126 16.88 -10.32 -26.07
N HIS A 127 16.42 -9.14 -26.51
CA HIS A 127 17.30 -8.11 -27.04
C HIS A 127 18.32 -7.63 -25.99
N TYR A 128 17.88 -7.44 -24.74
CA TYR A 128 18.73 -6.95 -23.64
C TYR A 128 19.24 -8.04 -22.70
N ARG A 129 19.18 -9.31 -23.09
CA ARG A 129 19.52 -10.45 -22.23
C ARG A 129 20.89 -10.33 -21.56
N ASP A 130 21.88 -9.85 -22.31
CA ASP A 130 23.28 -9.78 -21.86
C ASP A 130 23.70 -8.36 -21.45
N GLU A 131 22.77 -7.38 -21.46
CA GLU A 131 23.10 -5.99 -21.12
C GLU A 131 23.14 -5.77 -19.60
N LYS A 132 24.34 -5.69 -19.06
CA LYS A 132 24.60 -5.56 -17.62
C LYS A 132 24.32 -4.16 -17.05
N THR A 133 24.10 -3.16 -17.90
CA THR A 133 23.71 -1.81 -17.47
C THR A 133 22.31 -1.80 -16.87
N ILE A 134 21.44 -2.73 -17.28
CA ILE A 134 20.12 -2.89 -16.69
C ILE A 134 20.26 -3.49 -15.29
N LEU A 135 19.87 -2.70 -14.28
CA LEU A 135 19.89 -3.05 -12.86
C LEU A 135 18.68 -3.89 -12.46
N ALA A 136 17.52 -3.50 -12.95
CA ALA A 136 16.24 -4.13 -12.65
C ALA A 136 15.24 -3.93 -13.79
N TRP A 137 14.25 -4.80 -13.83
CA TRP A 137 13.12 -4.77 -14.75
C TRP A 137 11.86 -4.40 -13.96
N GLN A 138 11.22 -3.31 -14.32
CA GLN A 138 9.91 -2.96 -13.77
C GLN A 138 8.83 -3.59 -14.63
N VAL A 139 7.94 -4.38 -14.01
CA VAL A 139 6.76 -4.90 -14.69
C VAL A 139 5.68 -3.83 -14.74
N ASP A 140 5.25 -3.42 -15.94
CA ASP A 140 4.13 -2.49 -16.11
C ASP A 140 4.33 -1.18 -15.32
N ASN A 141 3.26 -0.52 -14.91
CA ASN A 141 3.26 0.65 -14.03
C ASN A 141 2.01 0.65 -13.16
N GLU A 142 2.13 0.85 -11.86
CA GLU A 142 1.02 1.07 -10.91
C GLU A 142 -0.21 0.16 -11.12
N LEU A 143 -0.03 -1.14 -11.23
CA LEU A 143 -1.11 -2.10 -11.46
C LEU A 143 -2.25 -1.93 -10.45
N GLY A 144 -3.48 -1.79 -10.94
CA GLY A 144 -4.67 -1.56 -10.12
C GLY A 144 -4.93 -0.11 -9.74
N HIS A 145 -4.13 0.85 -10.26
CA HIS A 145 -4.37 2.28 -10.02
C HIS A 145 -5.51 2.84 -10.90
N GLU A 146 -6.07 3.97 -10.48
CA GLU A 146 -7.09 4.75 -11.23
C GLU A 146 -8.34 3.95 -11.64
N GLY A 147 -8.69 2.91 -10.87
CA GLY A 147 -9.85 2.04 -11.15
C GLY A 147 -9.60 1.01 -12.24
N SER A 148 -8.35 0.78 -12.64
CA SER A 148 -7.98 -0.28 -13.58
C SER A 148 -8.11 -1.68 -12.98
N ASP A 149 -8.22 -1.78 -11.65
CA ASP A 149 -8.51 -2.99 -10.89
C ASP A 149 -9.94 -3.55 -11.13
N LEU A 150 -10.81 -2.78 -11.79
CA LEU A 150 -12.21 -3.11 -11.99
C LEU A 150 -12.54 -3.32 -13.48
N CYS A 151 -13.13 -4.49 -13.80
CA CYS A 151 -13.62 -4.78 -15.15
C CYS A 151 -14.81 -5.75 -15.13
N TRP A 152 -15.87 -5.40 -15.87
CA TRP A 152 -17.10 -6.20 -15.99
C TRP A 152 -17.35 -6.74 -17.40
N CYS A 153 -16.30 -6.93 -18.20
CA CYS A 153 -16.44 -7.44 -19.57
C CYS A 153 -16.81 -8.94 -19.61
N PRO A 154 -17.33 -9.45 -20.74
CA PRO A 154 -17.70 -10.86 -20.89
C PRO A 154 -16.55 -11.84 -20.61
N ARG A 155 -15.29 -11.46 -20.88
CA ARG A 155 -14.12 -12.28 -20.55
C ARG A 155 -13.87 -12.39 -19.06
N CYS A 156 -14.05 -11.27 -18.32
CA CYS A 156 -13.99 -11.30 -16.87
C CYS A 156 -15.11 -12.18 -16.31
N ARG A 157 -16.30 -12.20 -16.92
CA ARG A 157 -17.39 -13.10 -16.49
C ARG A 157 -16.98 -14.56 -16.65
N SER A 158 -16.51 -14.98 -17.82
CA SER A 158 -16.05 -16.35 -18.03
C SER A 158 -14.88 -16.72 -17.12
N ALA A 159 -13.88 -15.87 -16.99
CA ALA A 159 -12.73 -16.12 -16.12
C ALA A 159 -13.11 -16.17 -14.63
N PHE A 160 -14.12 -15.41 -14.20
CA PHE A 160 -14.65 -15.47 -12.84
C PHE A 160 -15.42 -16.78 -12.60
N GLN A 161 -16.23 -17.23 -13.55
CA GLN A 161 -16.89 -18.53 -13.48
C GLN A 161 -15.87 -19.68 -13.38
N ASP A 162 -14.81 -19.64 -14.18
CA ASP A 162 -13.69 -20.60 -14.08
C ASP A 162 -12.96 -20.51 -12.73
N TYR A 163 -12.78 -19.31 -12.19
CA TYR A 163 -12.22 -19.10 -10.85
C TYR A 163 -13.09 -19.76 -9.77
N LEU A 164 -14.40 -19.56 -9.81
CA LEU A 164 -15.33 -20.16 -8.86
C LEU A 164 -15.37 -21.69 -9.00
N GLN A 165 -15.36 -22.21 -10.22
CA GLN A 165 -15.32 -23.65 -10.47
C GLN A 165 -14.06 -24.28 -9.85
N ARG A 166 -12.91 -23.64 -9.97
CA ARG A 166 -11.67 -24.11 -9.30
C ARG A 166 -11.77 -24.01 -7.78
N ARG A 167 -12.30 -22.89 -7.24
CA ARG A 167 -12.41 -22.65 -5.80
C ARG A 167 -13.30 -23.68 -5.12
N PHE A 168 -14.41 -24.03 -5.75
CA PHE A 168 -15.38 -24.99 -5.23
C PHE A 168 -15.21 -26.41 -5.81
N HIS A 169 -14.07 -26.69 -6.46
CA HIS A 169 -13.73 -28.01 -7.02
C HIS A 169 -14.81 -28.59 -7.97
N GLY A 170 -15.53 -27.72 -8.68
CA GLY A 170 -16.62 -28.09 -9.58
C GLY A 170 -17.93 -28.45 -8.87
N ASP A 171 -18.03 -28.28 -7.56
CA ASP A 171 -19.24 -28.55 -6.77
C ASP A 171 -20.11 -27.30 -6.64
N ILE A 172 -21.16 -27.21 -7.43
CA ILE A 172 -22.11 -26.09 -7.39
C ILE A 172 -22.95 -26.08 -6.10
N CYS A 173 -23.16 -27.25 -5.48
CA CYS A 173 -23.90 -27.34 -4.21
C CYS A 173 -23.07 -26.72 -3.08
N ALA A 174 -21.77 -26.97 -3.04
CA ALA A 174 -20.87 -26.33 -2.07
C ALA A 174 -20.83 -24.81 -2.23
N LEU A 175 -20.84 -24.28 -3.48
CA LEU A 175 -20.96 -22.85 -3.72
C LEU A 175 -22.29 -22.30 -3.22
N ASN A 176 -23.42 -22.95 -3.52
CA ASN A 176 -24.75 -22.53 -3.07
C ASN A 176 -24.84 -22.47 -1.54
N GLU A 177 -24.31 -23.49 -0.86
CA GLU A 177 -24.24 -23.51 0.61
C GLU A 177 -23.39 -22.34 1.14
N ALA A 178 -22.16 -22.18 0.63
CA ALA A 178 -21.26 -21.09 1.04
C ALA A 178 -21.86 -19.69 0.79
N TYR A 179 -22.66 -19.55 -0.24
CA TYR A 179 -23.30 -18.25 -0.57
C TYR A 179 -24.66 -18.06 0.09
N GLY A 180 -25.25 -19.09 0.71
CA GLY A 180 -26.59 -19.04 1.26
C GLY A 180 -27.63 -18.65 0.21
N THR A 181 -27.59 -19.29 -0.96
CA THR A 181 -28.34 -18.88 -2.15
C THR A 181 -29.85 -19.06 -2.04
N ASP A 182 -30.34 -19.79 -1.05
CA ASP A 182 -31.77 -19.86 -0.71
C ASP A 182 -32.36 -18.47 -0.36
N PHE A 183 -31.49 -17.58 0.14
CA PHE A 183 -31.87 -16.20 0.43
C PHE A 183 -32.18 -15.48 -0.89
N TRP A 184 -33.40 -15.00 -1.04
CA TRP A 184 -33.95 -14.38 -2.25
C TRP A 184 -33.92 -15.24 -3.51
N ASN A 185 -33.87 -16.57 -3.34
CA ASN A 185 -33.94 -17.56 -4.43
C ASN A 185 -32.85 -17.38 -5.51
N HIS A 186 -31.60 -17.31 -5.06
CA HIS A 186 -30.41 -17.15 -5.93
C HIS A 186 -29.67 -18.47 -6.19
N THR A 187 -30.30 -19.63 -5.99
CA THR A 187 -29.65 -20.93 -6.17
C THR A 187 -29.28 -21.18 -7.63
N TYR A 188 -28.03 -21.52 -7.86
CA TYR A 188 -27.48 -21.82 -9.18
C TYR A 188 -27.48 -23.32 -9.44
N ASN A 189 -27.77 -23.74 -10.68
CA ASN A 189 -27.66 -25.12 -11.11
C ASN A 189 -26.32 -25.42 -11.79
N ASP A 190 -25.69 -24.38 -12.35
CA ASP A 190 -24.42 -24.47 -13.07
C ASP A 190 -23.61 -23.18 -12.91
N PHE A 191 -22.26 -23.29 -12.94
CA PHE A 191 -21.37 -22.15 -12.80
C PHE A 191 -21.56 -21.09 -13.89
N SER A 192 -22.04 -21.47 -15.07
CA SER A 192 -22.35 -20.53 -16.17
C SER A 192 -23.53 -19.58 -15.87
N GLU A 193 -24.39 -19.92 -14.92
CA GLU A 193 -25.50 -19.07 -14.46
C GLU A 193 -25.02 -17.91 -13.58
N ILE A 194 -23.81 -17.99 -13.00
CA ILE A 194 -23.32 -17.01 -12.04
C ILE A 194 -22.95 -15.70 -12.74
N PRO A 195 -23.58 -14.57 -12.34
CA PRO A 195 -23.29 -13.26 -12.93
C PRO A 195 -22.03 -12.64 -12.32
N LEU A 196 -21.47 -11.63 -13.00
CA LEU A 196 -20.63 -10.66 -12.32
C LEU A 196 -21.51 -9.79 -11.39
N PRO A 197 -21.02 -9.42 -10.17
CA PRO A 197 -21.78 -8.56 -9.26
C PRO A 197 -21.83 -7.13 -9.80
N ALA A 198 -22.87 -6.85 -10.57
CA ALA A 198 -23.24 -5.51 -11.05
C ALA A 198 -24.25 -4.87 -10.10
N PRO A 199 -24.54 -3.56 -10.20
CA PRO A 199 -25.54 -2.89 -9.40
C PRO A 199 -26.91 -3.56 -9.51
N THR A 200 -27.56 -3.78 -8.37
CA THR A 200 -28.92 -4.33 -8.25
C THR A 200 -29.84 -3.29 -7.59
N ILE A 201 -31.15 -3.56 -7.56
CA ILE A 201 -32.12 -2.66 -6.91
C ILE A 201 -31.85 -2.52 -5.41
N ALA A 202 -31.53 -3.63 -4.73
CA ALA A 202 -31.20 -3.62 -3.30
C ALA A 202 -29.68 -3.78 -3.10
N THR A 203 -29.25 -4.98 -2.75
CA THR A 203 -27.83 -5.29 -2.55
C THR A 203 -27.53 -6.68 -3.12
N HIS A 204 -26.32 -6.87 -3.59
CA HIS A 204 -25.87 -8.16 -4.11
C HIS A 204 -25.41 -9.08 -2.98
N ASN A 205 -25.37 -10.40 -3.24
CA ASN A 205 -24.85 -11.41 -2.31
C ASN A 205 -23.43 -11.04 -1.84
N PRO A 206 -23.18 -10.93 -0.51
CA PRO A 206 -21.87 -10.50 0.01
C PRO A 206 -20.75 -11.51 -0.25
N ALA A 207 -21.04 -12.82 -0.25
CA ALA A 207 -20.04 -13.86 -0.53
C ALA A 207 -19.60 -13.81 -2.00
N LEU A 208 -20.55 -13.68 -2.94
CA LEU A 208 -20.25 -13.50 -4.36
C LEU A 208 -19.40 -12.24 -4.61
N ARG A 209 -19.72 -11.12 -3.93
CA ARG A 209 -18.94 -9.87 -4.05
C ARG A 209 -17.52 -10.03 -3.52
N LEU A 210 -17.33 -10.77 -2.42
CA LEU A 210 -16.00 -11.04 -1.88
C LEU A 210 -15.18 -11.90 -2.85
N ASP A 211 -15.76 -12.94 -3.41
CA ASP A 211 -15.08 -13.78 -4.40
C ASP A 211 -14.75 -13.03 -5.68
N PHE A 212 -15.61 -12.10 -6.09
CA PHE A 212 -15.28 -11.22 -7.21
C PHE A 212 -14.09 -10.29 -6.89
N ALA A 213 -14.01 -9.73 -5.68
CA ALA A 213 -12.87 -8.94 -5.25
C ALA A 213 -11.57 -9.77 -5.23
N ARG A 214 -11.62 -11.01 -4.74
CA ARG A 214 -10.51 -11.96 -4.79
C ARG A 214 -10.07 -12.28 -6.22
N PHE A 215 -11.04 -12.53 -7.10
CA PHE A 215 -10.80 -12.79 -8.52
C PHE A 215 -10.09 -11.62 -9.20
N LEU A 216 -10.56 -10.38 -8.98
CA LEU A 216 -9.94 -9.19 -9.57
C LEU A 216 -8.49 -9.02 -9.10
N SER A 217 -8.25 -9.21 -7.81
CA SER A 217 -6.90 -9.17 -7.24
C SER A 217 -5.99 -10.27 -7.82
N GLU A 218 -6.49 -11.51 -7.90
CA GLU A 218 -5.77 -12.64 -8.48
C GLU A 218 -5.44 -12.44 -9.96
N ASN A 219 -6.35 -11.82 -10.71
CA ASN A 219 -6.15 -11.53 -12.12
C ASN A 219 -5.00 -10.55 -12.34
N ILE A 220 -4.89 -9.50 -11.50
CA ILE A 220 -3.77 -8.54 -11.52
C ILE A 220 -2.48 -9.22 -11.08
N ARG A 221 -2.50 -10.00 -9.99
CA ARG A 221 -1.35 -10.79 -9.55
C ARG A 221 -0.84 -11.71 -10.66
N SER A 222 -1.76 -12.42 -11.31
CA SER A 222 -1.46 -13.32 -12.42
C SER A 222 -0.83 -12.57 -13.62
N PHE A 223 -1.30 -11.35 -13.91
CA PHE A 223 -0.75 -10.53 -14.98
C PHE A 223 0.67 -10.03 -14.66
N CYS A 224 0.91 -9.63 -13.42
CA CYS A 224 2.24 -9.26 -12.95
C CYS A 224 3.20 -10.45 -13.01
N ASN A 225 2.80 -11.59 -12.44
CA ASN A 225 3.60 -12.81 -12.39
C ASN A 225 3.94 -13.34 -13.79
N PHE A 226 2.99 -13.30 -14.71
CA PHE A 226 3.17 -13.70 -16.10
C PHE A 226 4.33 -12.95 -16.78
N GLN A 227 4.41 -11.62 -16.61
CA GLN A 227 5.51 -10.83 -17.15
C GLN A 227 6.82 -11.11 -16.42
N ALA A 228 6.78 -11.24 -15.09
CA ALA A 228 7.96 -11.58 -14.29
C ALA A 228 8.55 -12.94 -14.69
N GLU A 229 7.72 -13.94 -14.97
CA GLU A 229 8.14 -15.24 -15.47
C GLU A 229 8.81 -15.17 -16.85
N ILE A 230 8.28 -14.35 -17.77
CA ILE A 230 8.93 -14.12 -19.06
C ILE A 230 10.32 -13.51 -18.88
N LEU A 231 10.43 -12.46 -18.07
CA LEU A 231 11.71 -11.81 -17.80
C LEU A 231 12.74 -12.80 -17.22
N ARG A 232 12.35 -13.61 -16.21
CA ARG A 232 13.24 -14.59 -15.59
C ARG A 232 13.61 -15.74 -16.52
N ARG A 233 12.70 -16.16 -17.40
CA ARG A 233 12.94 -17.20 -18.39
C ARG A 233 13.94 -16.73 -19.45
N GLU A 234 13.81 -15.51 -19.93
CA GLU A 234 14.67 -14.99 -20.99
C GLU A 234 15.99 -14.41 -20.45
N ILE A 235 16.00 -13.88 -19.22
CA ILE A 235 17.16 -13.24 -18.58
C ILE A 235 17.48 -13.92 -17.25
N PRO A 236 18.39 -14.91 -17.21
CA PRO A 236 18.78 -15.55 -15.96
C PRO A 236 19.33 -14.54 -14.95
N GLY A 237 18.73 -14.51 -13.74
CA GLY A 237 19.12 -13.59 -12.68
C GLY A 237 18.53 -12.18 -12.82
N ALA A 238 17.51 -11.98 -13.67
CA ALA A 238 16.79 -10.71 -13.73
C ALA A 238 16.22 -10.33 -12.35
N VAL A 239 16.49 -9.11 -11.93
CA VAL A 239 15.85 -8.49 -10.76
C VAL A 239 14.53 -7.86 -11.23
N VAL A 240 13.41 -8.36 -10.76
CA VAL A 240 12.08 -7.91 -11.16
C VAL A 240 11.43 -7.10 -10.05
N ILE A 241 10.97 -5.91 -10.38
CA ILE A 241 10.29 -4.99 -9.48
C ILE A 241 8.92 -4.58 -10.04
N HIS A 242 8.09 -3.98 -9.19
CA HIS A 242 6.89 -3.24 -9.58
C HIS A 242 6.69 -2.05 -8.65
N ASP A 243 6.27 -0.94 -9.21
CA ASP A 243 6.01 0.33 -8.54
C ASP A 243 4.57 0.40 -8.02
N PHE A 244 4.37 0.10 -6.73
CA PHE A 244 3.04 0.16 -6.12
C PHE A 244 2.56 1.61 -5.96
N PRO A 245 1.30 1.91 -6.34
CA PRO A 245 0.72 3.24 -6.15
C PRO A 245 0.41 3.54 -4.68
N GLY A 246 0.25 4.81 -4.35
CA GLY A 246 -0.27 5.24 -3.04
C GLY A 246 -1.68 4.71 -2.73
N GLY A 247 -2.05 4.67 -1.45
CA GLY A 247 -3.37 4.23 -1.00
C GLY A 247 -3.64 2.73 -1.20
N GLY A 248 -2.63 1.89 -1.04
CA GLY A 248 -2.69 0.45 -1.34
C GLY A 248 -3.79 -0.32 -0.61
N LEU A 249 -4.11 0.02 0.64
CA LEU A 249 -5.17 -0.66 1.41
C LEU A 249 -6.59 -0.35 0.88
N GLY A 250 -6.77 0.79 0.21
CA GLY A 250 -8.03 1.18 -0.41
C GLY A 250 -8.30 0.53 -1.79
N LYS A 251 -7.32 -0.15 -2.39
CA LYS A 251 -7.42 -0.78 -3.72
C LYS A 251 -8.09 -2.16 -3.67
N HIS A 252 -8.65 -2.60 -4.82
CA HIS A 252 -9.18 -3.95 -4.99
C HIS A 252 -8.07 -4.95 -5.37
N VAL A 253 -6.89 -4.79 -4.79
CA VAL A 253 -5.70 -5.62 -5.04
C VAL A 253 -5.04 -5.99 -3.71
N ASP A 254 -4.80 -7.27 -3.49
CA ASP A 254 -3.89 -7.74 -2.43
C ASP A 254 -2.43 -7.55 -2.92
N TYR A 255 -1.88 -6.40 -2.62
CA TYR A 255 -0.50 -6.10 -3.00
C TYR A 255 0.54 -7.00 -2.32
N SER A 256 0.23 -7.65 -1.20
CA SER A 256 1.14 -8.62 -0.63
C SER A 256 1.23 -9.90 -1.48
N ALA A 257 0.15 -10.27 -2.17
CA ALA A 257 0.16 -11.35 -3.14
C ALA A 257 0.93 -10.97 -4.42
N VAL A 258 0.81 -9.73 -4.88
CA VAL A 258 1.61 -9.21 -6.01
C VAL A 258 3.09 -9.12 -5.63
N ALA A 259 3.43 -8.61 -4.44
CA ALA A 259 4.80 -8.51 -3.95
C ALA A 259 5.53 -9.87 -3.89
N ALA A 260 4.79 -10.96 -3.66
CA ALA A 260 5.34 -12.32 -3.67
C ALA A 260 5.94 -12.73 -5.03
N CYS A 261 5.50 -12.10 -6.13
CA CYS A 261 6.03 -12.37 -7.47
C CYS A 261 7.31 -11.59 -7.80
N LEU A 262 7.72 -10.65 -6.96
CA LEU A 262 8.78 -9.67 -7.19
C LEU A 262 10.04 -9.96 -6.36
N ASP A 263 11.19 -9.51 -6.83
CA ASP A 263 12.44 -9.58 -6.08
C ASP A 263 12.57 -8.40 -5.11
N ARG A 264 12.08 -7.22 -5.49
CA ARG A 264 11.97 -6.02 -4.66
C ARG A 264 10.61 -5.36 -4.83
N VAL A 265 10.13 -4.76 -3.76
CA VAL A 265 8.97 -3.87 -3.78
C VAL A 265 9.44 -2.45 -4.08
N ALA A 266 8.74 -1.78 -4.98
CA ALA A 266 8.93 -0.36 -5.22
C ALA A 266 7.62 0.39 -4.95
N TYR A 267 7.70 1.69 -4.69
CA TYR A 267 6.58 2.50 -4.23
C TYR A 267 6.62 3.90 -4.83
N ASN A 268 5.46 4.41 -5.22
CA ASN A 268 5.29 5.77 -5.69
C ASN A 268 4.78 6.63 -4.52
N ASN A 269 5.69 7.45 -3.95
CA ASN A 269 5.44 8.20 -2.73
C ASN A 269 5.07 9.65 -3.04
N TYR A 270 3.78 9.93 -2.99
CA TYR A 270 3.21 11.24 -3.23
C TYR A 270 2.57 11.82 -1.96
N PRO A 271 3.34 12.49 -1.09
CA PRO A 271 2.82 13.14 0.13
C PRO A 271 1.77 14.21 -0.14
N VAL A 272 1.69 14.71 -1.36
CA VAL A 272 0.68 15.67 -1.81
C VAL A 272 0.43 15.48 -3.31
N TRP A 273 -0.82 15.61 -3.72
CA TRP A 273 -1.27 15.48 -5.10
C TRP A 273 -2.18 16.64 -5.52
N GLY A 274 -2.52 16.69 -6.80
CA GLY A 274 -3.38 17.72 -7.39
C GLY A 274 -4.68 17.94 -6.62
N GLY A 275 -5.04 19.19 -6.41
CA GLY A 275 -6.23 19.60 -5.66
C GLY A 275 -6.11 19.58 -4.14
N GLN A 276 -5.11 18.92 -3.57
CA GLN A 276 -4.85 18.96 -2.13
C GLN A 276 -4.25 20.31 -1.72
N LYS A 277 -4.79 20.89 -0.64
CA LYS A 277 -4.34 22.18 -0.09
C LYS A 277 -3.10 22.03 0.79
N GLU A 278 -2.94 20.86 1.39
CA GLU A 278 -1.88 20.53 2.34
C GLU A 278 -1.36 19.13 2.07
N PRO A 279 -0.11 18.85 2.38
CA PRO A 279 0.41 17.49 2.36
C PRO A 279 -0.32 16.59 3.37
N LEU A 280 -0.22 15.28 3.17
CA LEU A 280 -0.63 14.30 4.16
C LEU A 280 0.11 14.55 5.48
N PRO A 281 -0.53 14.27 6.63
CA PRO A 281 0.15 14.29 7.93
C PRO A 281 1.41 13.40 7.93
N PRO A 282 2.48 13.78 8.63
CA PRO A 282 3.72 12.99 8.67
C PRO A 282 3.52 11.52 9.05
N SER A 283 2.60 11.24 9.98
CA SER A 283 2.24 9.87 10.39
C SER A 283 1.54 9.06 9.30
N GLU A 284 0.81 9.71 8.38
CA GLU A 284 0.15 9.02 7.26
C GLU A 284 1.14 8.71 6.13
N ILE A 285 2.12 9.59 5.90
CA ILE A 285 3.23 9.31 5.00
C ILE A 285 4.04 8.12 5.54
N ALA A 286 4.35 8.15 6.85
CA ALA A 286 5.02 7.06 7.55
C ALA A 286 4.23 5.74 7.46
N PHE A 287 2.90 5.77 7.62
CA PHE A 287 2.03 4.62 7.47
C PHE A 287 2.16 3.97 6.08
N GLY A 288 2.17 4.77 5.02
CA GLY A 288 2.37 4.27 3.65
C GLY A 288 3.72 3.58 3.46
N LEU A 289 4.80 4.16 3.98
CA LEU A 289 6.15 3.61 3.93
C LEU A 289 6.28 2.32 4.75
N ASP A 290 5.69 2.28 5.95
CA ASP A 290 5.66 1.10 6.81
C ASP A 290 4.83 -0.04 6.20
N TYR A 291 3.72 0.29 5.51
CA TYR A 291 2.92 -0.67 4.76
C TYR A 291 3.72 -1.32 3.62
N ILE A 292 4.40 -0.51 2.82
CA ILE A 292 5.22 -1.01 1.70
C ILE A 292 6.35 -1.91 2.21
N ARG A 293 7.06 -1.51 3.28
CA ARG A 293 8.07 -2.35 3.93
C ARG A 293 7.46 -3.67 4.40
N GLY A 294 6.27 -3.61 4.99
CA GLY A 294 5.55 -4.77 5.52
C GLY A 294 5.10 -5.78 4.46
N LEU A 295 4.98 -5.42 3.18
CA LEU A 295 4.57 -6.36 2.12
C LEU A 295 5.52 -7.55 2.00
N LYS A 296 6.84 -7.33 2.09
CA LYS A 296 7.87 -8.39 2.09
C LYS A 296 8.64 -8.50 3.41
N GLY A 297 8.57 -7.51 4.31
CA GLY A 297 9.37 -7.41 5.53
C GLY A 297 10.84 -7.13 5.24
N GLU A 298 11.11 -6.43 4.16
CA GLU A 298 12.44 -6.07 3.67
C GLU A 298 12.45 -4.58 3.31
N ASN A 299 13.66 -4.01 3.19
CA ASN A 299 13.83 -2.69 2.61
C ASN A 299 13.23 -2.64 1.21
N PHE A 300 12.80 -1.46 0.78
CA PHE A 300 12.06 -1.22 -0.46
C PHE A 300 12.68 -0.08 -1.27
N TRP A 301 12.20 0.13 -2.49
CA TRP A 301 12.56 1.29 -3.30
C TRP A 301 11.39 2.26 -3.38
N VAL A 302 11.69 3.55 -3.53
CA VAL A 302 10.75 4.57 -3.97
C VAL A 302 11.13 4.93 -5.40
N THR A 303 10.31 4.51 -6.34
CA THR A 303 10.56 4.72 -7.78
C THR A 303 9.94 5.99 -8.30
N GLU A 304 9.06 6.63 -7.53
CA GLU A 304 8.57 7.96 -7.81
C GLU A 304 8.47 8.77 -6.51
N ALA A 305 9.36 9.75 -6.35
CA ALA A 305 9.32 10.74 -5.27
C ALA A 305 9.15 12.14 -5.86
N ILE A 306 8.36 12.99 -5.21
CA ILE A 306 8.10 14.34 -5.74
C ILE A 306 9.15 15.36 -5.29
N MET A 307 9.40 16.36 -6.17
CA MET A 307 10.16 17.57 -5.82
C MET A 307 9.40 18.84 -6.15
N GLY A 308 8.46 18.80 -7.09
CA GLY A 308 7.61 19.91 -7.51
C GLY A 308 6.14 19.68 -7.20
N ALA A 309 5.29 20.65 -7.49
CA ALA A 309 3.85 20.47 -7.48
C ALA A 309 3.44 19.41 -8.51
N GLN A 310 2.42 18.61 -8.19
CA GLN A 310 1.91 17.54 -9.03
C GLN A 310 0.42 17.72 -9.29
N GLY A 311 -0.06 17.24 -10.42
CA GLY A 311 -1.48 17.17 -10.76
C GLY A 311 -1.72 17.09 -12.25
N HIS A 312 -2.77 16.39 -12.66
CA HIS A 312 -3.18 16.29 -14.07
C HIS A 312 -4.00 17.54 -14.46
N ASP A 313 -5.21 17.68 -13.89
CA ASP A 313 -6.13 18.79 -14.19
C ASP A 313 -5.98 19.96 -13.21
N VAL A 314 -5.69 19.64 -11.96
CA VAL A 314 -5.54 20.63 -10.88
C VAL A 314 -4.15 20.52 -10.29
N THR A 315 -3.38 21.61 -10.34
CA THR A 315 -2.07 21.67 -9.71
C THR A 315 -2.21 21.62 -8.18
N GLY A 316 -1.43 20.76 -7.54
CA GLY A 316 -1.42 20.60 -6.10
C GLY A 316 -0.54 21.62 -5.38
N PHE A 317 -0.41 21.41 -4.08
CA PHE A 317 0.45 22.17 -3.19
C PHE A 317 1.92 22.12 -3.67
N LEU A 318 2.58 23.29 -3.71
CA LEU A 318 4.01 23.37 -4.01
C LEU A 318 4.82 23.05 -2.73
N PRO A 319 5.65 22.00 -2.71
CA PRO A 319 6.53 21.73 -1.57
C PRO A 319 7.40 22.94 -1.21
N ARG A 320 7.42 23.27 0.07
CA ARG A 320 8.22 24.39 0.59
C ARG A 320 9.72 24.07 0.47
N PRO A 321 10.60 25.06 0.58
CA PRO A 321 12.05 24.80 0.60
C PRO A 321 12.41 23.73 1.64
N ASN A 322 13.20 22.74 1.24
CA ASN A 322 13.60 21.54 1.96
C ASN A 322 12.48 20.51 2.26
N GLN A 323 11.20 20.80 2.09
CA GLN A 323 10.12 19.89 2.46
C GLN A 323 10.15 18.59 1.66
N ALA A 324 10.32 18.64 0.34
CA ALA A 324 10.42 17.43 -0.48
C ALA A 324 11.71 16.63 -0.18
N LYS A 325 12.81 17.33 0.11
CA LYS A 325 14.06 16.71 0.58
C LYS A 325 13.83 15.99 1.92
N MET A 326 13.08 16.59 2.84
CA MET A 326 12.74 16.00 4.14
C MET A 326 11.89 14.72 3.96
N TRP A 327 10.90 14.70 3.03
CA TRP A 327 10.14 13.48 2.71
C TRP A 327 11.03 12.36 2.15
N SER A 328 12.05 12.71 1.36
CA SER A 328 13.04 11.73 0.89
C SER A 328 13.82 11.12 2.07
N TRP A 329 14.21 11.93 3.05
CA TRP A 329 14.83 11.47 4.28
C TRP A 329 13.89 10.59 5.13
N GLN A 330 12.60 10.95 5.22
CA GLN A 330 11.61 10.13 5.91
C GLN A 330 11.48 8.74 5.27
N ALA A 331 11.45 8.67 3.93
CA ALA A 331 11.42 7.40 3.22
C ALA A 331 12.65 6.53 3.56
N VAL A 332 13.84 7.11 3.52
CA VAL A 332 15.08 6.40 3.83
C VAL A 332 15.14 5.98 5.31
N ALA A 333 14.71 6.84 6.22
CA ALA A 333 14.61 6.52 7.65
C ALA A 333 13.76 5.25 7.86
N ARG A 334 12.70 5.05 7.05
CA ARG A 334 11.74 3.94 7.15
C ARG A 334 12.04 2.75 6.24
N GLY A 335 13.26 2.68 5.65
CA GLY A 335 13.73 1.49 4.93
C GLY A 335 13.79 1.61 3.42
N CYS A 336 13.62 2.81 2.88
CA CYS A 336 13.89 3.03 1.46
C CYS A 336 15.41 2.94 1.19
N GLU A 337 15.83 1.96 0.40
CA GLU A 337 17.25 1.78 -0.02
C GLU A 337 17.48 2.18 -1.48
N GLY A 338 16.43 2.64 -2.18
CA GLY A 338 16.51 3.18 -3.52
C GLY A 338 15.48 4.29 -3.71
N LEU A 339 15.87 5.47 -4.19
CA LEU A 339 14.97 6.60 -4.40
C LEU A 339 15.20 7.26 -5.75
N LEU A 340 14.13 7.35 -6.54
CA LEU A 340 14.09 8.06 -7.82
C LEU A 340 13.08 9.20 -7.73
N TYR A 341 13.43 10.35 -8.32
CA TYR A 341 12.51 11.47 -8.40
C TYR A 341 11.68 11.44 -9.69
N PHE A 342 10.38 11.52 -9.53
CA PHE A 342 9.44 11.77 -10.62
C PHE A 342 9.27 13.28 -10.81
N ARG A 343 9.74 13.82 -11.86
CA ARG A 343 10.53 13.29 -12.97
C ARG A 343 11.73 14.23 -13.20
N TYR A 344 12.70 13.80 -14.00
CA TYR A 344 13.86 14.64 -14.31
C TYR A 344 13.45 16.00 -14.88
N ARG A 345 12.60 16.03 -15.90
CA ARG A 345 12.06 17.25 -16.52
C ARG A 345 10.55 17.14 -16.70
N GLY A 346 9.79 18.16 -16.26
CA GLY A 346 8.35 18.24 -16.43
C GLY A 346 7.94 18.16 -17.90
N ALA A 347 6.90 17.41 -18.21
CA ALA A 347 6.39 17.27 -19.58
C ALA A 347 5.85 18.59 -20.13
N THR A 348 6.07 18.84 -21.44
CA THR A 348 5.50 20.01 -22.14
C THR A 348 4.27 19.66 -22.96
N LYS A 349 3.92 18.39 -23.05
CA LYS A 349 2.79 17.86 -23.82
C LYS A 349 2.19 16.66 -23.07
N GLY A 350 0.93 16.35 -23.35
CA GLY A 350 0.22 15.23 -22.76
C GLY A 350 -0.48 15.57 -21.44
N ALA A 351 -1.01 14.58 -20.75
CA ALA A 351 -1.85 14.76 -19.57
C ALA A 351 -1.09 15.28 -18.34
N GLU A 352 0.24 15.03 -18.29
CA GLU A 352 1.08 15.34 -17.11
C GLU A 352 1.89 16.65 -17.24
N GLN A 353 1.39 17.63 -17.99
CA GLN A 353 2.07 18.92 -18.17
C GLN A 353 2.27 19.68 -16.85
N PHE A 354 1.42 19.42 -15.85
CA PHE A 354 1.49 20.05 -14.52
C PHE A 354 2.11 19.14 -13.45
N CYS A 355 2.73 18.03 -13.87
CA CYS A 355 3.60 17.23 -13.02
C CYS A 355 5.04 17.77 -13.14
N TYR A 356 5.37 18.72 -12.25
CA TYR A 356 6.66 19.41 -12.29
C TYR A 356 7.80 18.53 -11.80
N GLY A 357 8.84 18.40 -12.62
CA GLY A 357 10.05 17.62 -12.30
C GLY A 357 11.10 18.40 -11.51
N LEU A 358 12.33 17.89 -11.54
CA LEU A 358 13.51 18.60 -11.04
C LEU A 358 13.83 19.84 -11.89
N LEU A 359 13.61 19.72 -13.21
CA LEU A 359 13.70 20.82 -14.16
C LEU A 359 12.31 21.14 -14.72
N ASP A 360 12.11 22.39 -15.10
CA ASP A 360 10.94 22.85 -15.84
C ASP A 360 11.21 22.86 -17.35
N ALA A 361 10.23 23.34 -18.14
CA ALA A 361 10.32 23.39 -19.60
C ALA A 361 11.49 24.24 -20.13
N ASP A 362 11.98 25.18 -19.35
CA ASP A 362 13.15 26.01 -19.70
C ASP A 362 14.50 25.34 -19.44
N ASN A 363 14.48 24.11 -18.88
CA ASN A 363 15.66 23.27 -18.65
C ASN A 363 16.72 23.88 -17.72
N VAL A 364 16.34 24.79 -16.81
CA VAL A 364 17.27 25.48 -15.92
C VAL A 364 17.26 24.85 -14.52
N PRO A 365 18.40 24.38 -13.99
CA PRO A 365 18.52 23.91 -12.60
C PRO A 365 18.21 25.04 -11.61
N ARG A 366 17.30 24.76 -10.67
CA ARG A 366 16.88 25.67 -9.60
C ARG A 366 16.80 24.93 -8.26
N ARG A 367 16.12 25.51 -7.28
CA ARG A 367 15.98 25.01 -5.91
C ARG A 367 15.76 23.49 -5.83
N ARG A 368 14.78 22.93 -6.55
CA ARG A 368 14.45 21.50 -6.52
C ARG A 368 15.61 20.62 -6.93
N PHE A 369 16.34 21.00 -7.96
CA PHE A 369 17.52 20.29 -8.42
C PHE A 369 18.63 20.28 -7.36
N PHE A 370 18.92 21.44 -6.76
CA PHE A 370 19.98 21.56 -5.75
C PHE A 370 19.60 20.89 -4.43
N GLU A 371 18.32 20.89 -4.04
CA GLU A 371 17.85 20.13 -2.87
C GLU A 371 17.99 18.61 -3.08
N ALA A 372 17.66 18.10 -4.27
CA ALA A 372 17.86 16.69 -4.64
C ALA A 372 19.35 16.33 -4.65
N GLN A 373 20.21 17.19 -5.22
CA GLN A 373 21.65 17.00 -5.23
C GLN A 373 22.23 16.93 -3.80
N ALA A 374 21.79 17.85 -2.94
CA ALA A 374 22.20 17.87 -1.54
C ALA A 374 21.76 16.57 -0.81
N PHE A 375 20.53 16.11 -1.05
CA PHE A 375 20.04 14.84 -0.50
C PHE A 375 20.89 13.66 -0.97
N PHE A 376 21.13 13.51 -2.27
CA PHE A 376 21.91 12.40 -2.82
C PHE A 376 23.35 12.38 -2.29
N ARG A 377 23.94 13.55 -2.04
CA ARG A 377 25.26 13.65 -1.43
C ARG A 377 25.24 13.19 0.03
N SER A 378 24.30 13.73 0.81
CA SER A 378 24.25 13.46 2.26
C SER A 378 23.91 12.01 2.57
N VAL A 379 22.98 11.40 1.84
CA VAL A 379 22.57 10.02 2.11
C VAL A 379 23.67 8.99 1.87
N LYS A 380 24.61 9.27 0.97
CA LYS A 380 25.76 8.40 0.69
C LYS A 380 26.72 8.28 1.89
N GLU A 381 26.79 9.29 2.76
CA GLU A 381 27.66 9.26 3.95
C GLU A 381 27.21 8.23 4.98
N TYR A 382 25.94 7.83 4.92
CA TYR A 382 25.29 6.92 5.87
C TYR A 382 24.79 5.64 5.19
N GLU A 383 25.21 5.36 3.96
CA GLU A 383 24.68 4.26 3.14
C GLU A 383 24.75 2.90 3.85
N ASP A 384 25.85 2.61 4.54
CA ASP A 384 26.08 1.37 5.28
C ASP A 384 25.07 1.13 6.42
N VAL A 385 24.56 2.20 7.01
CA VAL A 385 23.55 2.15 8.07
C VAL A 385 22.13 2.20 7.48
N LEU A 386 21.92 3.06 6.49
CA LEU A 386 20.59 3.31 5.92
C LEU A 386 20.08 2.16 5.04
N THR A 387 20.96 1.33 4.50
CA THR A 387 20.60 0.11 3.76
C THR A 387 20.51 -1.13 4.63
N ALA A 388 20.84 -1.04 5.92
CA ALA A 388 20.65 -2.15 6.85
C ALA A 388 19.15 -2.45 7.07
N PRO A 389 18.76 -3.72 7.30
CA PRO A 389 17.36 -4.08 7.58
C PRO A 389 16.83 -3.35 8.82
N ILE A 390 15.56 -2.98 8.77
CA ILE A 390 14.83 -2.44 9.91
C ILE A 390 14.25 -3.59 10.72
N LYS A 391 14.27 -3.45 12.05
CA LYS A 391 13.53 -4.30 12.98
C LYS A 391 12.52 -3.44 13.71
N SER A 392 11.28 -3.85 13.70
CA SER A 392 10.20 -3.28 14.50
C SER A 392 9.81 -4.25 15.62
N ASP A 393 9.50 -3.73 16.79
CA ASP A 393 8.92 -4.50 17.90
C ASP A 393 7.38 -4.54 17.84
N ILE A 394 6.78 -3.76 16.93
CA ILE A 394 5.32 -3.62 16.79
C ILE A 394 4.89 -4.06 15.40
N ALA A 395 3.87 -4.93 15.33
CA ALA A 395 3.17 -5.24 14.09
C ALA A 395 1.73 -4.73 14.13
N MET A 396 1.26 -4.17 13.03
CA MET A 396 -0.16 -3.93 12.76
C MET A 396 -0.60 -4.86 11.64
N LEU A 397 -1.59 -5.70 11.93
CA LEU A 397 -2.06 -6.69 10.96
C LEU A 397 -3.12 -6.11 10.05
N TYR A 398 -3.15 -6.55 8.81
CA TYR A 398 -4.27 -6.34 7.91
C TYR A 398 -4.64 -7.63 7.17
N ASP A 399 -5.89 -7.71 6.74
CA ASP A 399 -6.38 -8.82 5.92
C ASP A 399 -7.18 -8.27 4.74
N TYR A 400 -6.81 -8.69 3.53
CA TYR A 400 -7.45 -8.21 2.29
C TYR A 400 -8.95 -8.52 2.24
N ASP A 401 -9.33 -9.73 2.67
CA ASP A 401 -10.72 -10.17 2.69
C ASP A 401 -11.56 -9.34 3.67
N SER A 402 -11.01 -9.02 4.84
CA SER A 402 -11.65 -8.15 5.83
C SER A 402 -11.86 -6.74 5.29
N LEU A 403 -10.84 -6.17 4.64
CA LEU A 403 -10.94 -4.86 3.97
C LEU A 403 -12.01 -4.88 2.86
N ALA A 404 -12.04 -5.94 2.05
CA ALA A 404 -13.06 -6.13 1.03
C ALA A 404 -14.46 -6.29 1.64
N SER A 405 -14.60 -7.06 2.74
CA SER A 405 -15.87 -7.23 3.46
C SER A 405 -16.46 -5.89 3.92
N PHE A 406 -15.64 -4.99 4.46
CA PHE A 406 -16.09 -3.64 4.83
C PHE A 406 -16.49 -2.79 3.63
N ARG A 407 -15.81 -2.90 2.49
CA ARG A 407 -16.23 -2.24 1.24
C ARG A 407 -17.58 -2.77 0.73
N ILE A 408 -17.84 -4.05 0.94
CA ILE A 408 -19.10 -4.72 0.54
C ILE A 408 -20.25 -4.36 1.46
N GLN A 409 -20.03 -4.39 2.78
CA GLN A 409 -21.02 -4.05 3.81
C GLN A 409 -20.34 -3.17 4.88
N ARG A 410 -20.41 -1.86 4.71
CA ARG A 410 -19.71 -0.88 5.58
C ARG A 410 -20.14 -0.91 7.04
N GLN A 411 -21.39 -1.28 7.32
CA GLN A 411 -22.05 -1.36 8.64
C GLN A 411 -22.16 -0.03 9.39
N SER A 412 -21.31 0.96 9.09
CA SER A 412 -21.40 2.33 9.55
C SER A 412 -21.02 3.28 8.44
N VAL A 413 -21.76 4.38 8.30
CA VAL A 413 -21.42 5.46 7.35
C VAL A 413 -20.16 6.21 7.78
N LEU A 414 -19.81 6.13 9.05
CA LEU A 414 -18.63 6.80 9.64
C LEU A 414 -17.37 5.94 9.58
N LEU A 415 -17.51 4.62 9.39
CA LEU A 415 -16.36 3.73 9.41
C LEU A 415 -15.55 3.83 8.12
N ASP A 416 -14.32 4.24 8.28
CA ASP A 416 -13.25 4.14 7.30
C ASP A 416 -12.09 3.37 7.95
N VAL A 417 -11.92 2.11 7.54
CA VAL A 417 -10.96 1.20 8.18
C VAL A 417 -9.52 1.69 8.03
N GLU A 418 -9.17 2.22 6.86
CA GLU A 418 -7.82 2.75 6.63
C GLU A 418 -7.55 3.96 7.53
N ARG A 419 -8.52 4.86 7.67
CA ARG A 419 -8.41 6.01 8.58
C ARG A 419 -8.25 5.57 10.04
N GLU A 420 -8.99 4.55 10.49
CA GLU A 420 -8.84 4.01 11.84
C GLU A 420 -7.47 3.36 12.06
N MET A 421 -6.96 2.62 11.06
CA MET A 421 -5.61 2.07 11.11
C MET A 421 -4.55 3.19 11.19
N LYS A 422 -4.70 4.26 10.41
CA LYS A 422 -3.81 5.44 10.46
C LYS A 422 -3.87 6.15 11.82
N ARG A 423 -5.05 6.22 12.45
CA ARG A 423 -5.19 6.76 13.81
C ARG A 423 -4.43 5.93 14.85
N LEU A 424 -4.56 4.61 14.81
CA LEU A 424 -3.79 3.70 15.67
C LEU A 424 -2.28 3.87 15.44
N HIS A 425 -1.85 3.87 14.19
CA HIS A 425 -0.45 4.07 13.81
C HIS A 425 0.10 5.42 14.28
N SER A 426 -0.70 6.48 14.22
CA SER A 426 -0.27 7.84 14.58
C SER A 426 0.15 7.96 16.06
N VAL A 427 -0.43 7.14 16.94
CA VAL A 427 -0.02 7.10 18.35
C VAL A 427 1.38 6.53 18.49
N PHE A 428 1.67 5.42 17.82
CA PHE A 428 3.02 4.83 17.81
C PHE A 428 4.04 5.78 17.19
N PHE A 429 3.69 6.42 16.09
CA PHE A 429 4.52 7.43 15.43
C PHE A 429 4.91 8.56 16.40
N LYS A 430 3.93 9.12 17.14
CA LYS A 430 4.17 10.18 18.15
C LYS A 430 5.04 9.73 19.32
N HIS A 431 5.13 8.42 19.57
CA HIS A 431 6.00 7.85 20.60
C HIS A 431 7.32 7.32 20.05
N GLY A 432 7.72 7.73 18.84
CA GLY A 432 8.98 7.35 18.21
C GLY A 432 9.10 5.86 17.88
N GLN A 433 7.96 5.17 17.76
CA GLN A 433 7.93 3.74 17.45
C GLN A 433 7.84 3.45 15.96
N MET A 434 8.60 2.45 15.51
CA MET A 434 8.44 1.87 14.20
C MET A 434 7.35 0.79 14.26
N VAL A 435 6.55 0.71 13.20
CA VAL A 435 5.49 -0.30 13.06
C VAL A 435 5.65 -1.02 11.74
N ASP A 436 5.61 -2.35 11.73
CA ASP A 436 5.47 -3.12 10.49
C ASP A 436 3.98 -3.37 10.23
N ILE A 437 3.48 -2.94 9.07
CA ILE A 437 2.10 -3.21 8.67
C ILE A 437 2.11 -4.43 7.76
N ILE A 438 1.72 -5.58 8.30
CA ILE A 438 1.89 -6.89 7.66
C ILE A 438 0.56 -7.61 7.44
N PRO A 439 0.45 -8.44 6.38
CA PRO A 439 -0.73 -9.28 6.19
C PRO A 439 -0.84 -10.31 7.33
N ALA A 440 -2.05 -10.53 7.82
CA ALA A 440 -2.33 -11.42 8.96
C ALA A 440 -1.86 -12.87 8.79
N ARG A 441 -1.67 -13.31 7.53
CA ARG A 441 -1.13 -14.64 7.21
C ARG A 441 0.37 -14.79 7.49
N ARG A 442 1.12 -13.68 7.62
CA ARG A 442 2.54 -13.73 7.99
C ARG A 442 2.72 -14.10 9.45
N ASP A 443 3.90 -14.61 9.77
CA ASP A 443 4.29 -14.84 11.16
C ASP A 443 4.50 -13.50 11.89
N PHE A 444 3.82 -13.37 13.02
CA PHE A 444 3.92 -12.21 13.92
C PHE A 444 4.46 -12.58 15.31
N SER A 445 4.89 -13.83 15.50
CA SER A 445 5.34 -14.34 16.80
C SER A 445 6.59 -13.64 17.36
N GLY A 446 7.37 -12.98 16.50
CA GLY A 446 8.58 -12.27 16.89
C GLY A 446 8.38 -10.82 17.37
N TYR A 447 7.18 -10.27 17.25
CA TYR A 447 6.86 -8.92 17.72
C TYR A 447 6.48 -8.92 19.21
N LYS A 448 6.72 -7.81 19.92
CA LYS A 448 6.33 -7.65 21.31
C LYS A 448 4.88 -7.18 21.45
N LEU A 449 4.43 -6.35 20.51
CA LEU A 449 3.07 -5.80 20.47
C LEU A 449 2.47 -6.06 19.06
N VAL A 450 1.28 -6.63 19.04
CA VAL A 450 0.50 -6.85 17.80
C VAL A 450 -0.81 -6.08 17.87
N VAL A 451 -1.13 -5.33 16.83
CA VAL A 451 -2.41 -4.62 16.68
C VAL A 451 -3.23 -5.31 15.60
N VAL A 452 -4.48 -5.65 15.93
CA VAL A 452 -5.45 -6.32 15.04
C VAL A 452 -6.63 -5.38 14.80
N PRO A 453 -6.51 -4.45 13.82
CA PRO A 453 -7.55 -3.46 13.56
C PRO A 453 -8.63 -4.04 12.65
N HIS A 454 -9.89 -4.05 13.11
CA HIS A 454 -11.09 -4.33 12.31
C HIS A 454 -10.96 -5.56 11.37
N MET A 455 -10.43 -6.65 11.89
CA MET A 455 -10.26 -7.88 11.11
C MET A 455 -11.55 -8.69 11.09
N MET A 456 -12.49 -8.28 10.23
CA MET A 456 -13.85 -8.80 10.13
C MET A 456 -13.89 -10.31 9.91
N ILE A 457 -13.05 -10.80 9.02
CA ILE A 457 -12.96 -12.21 8.61
C ILE A 457 -11.74 -12.83 9.29
N THR A 458 -11.98 -13.89 10.06
CA THR A 458 -10.93 -14.71 10.69
C THR A 458 -11.25 -16.20 10.52
N ASP A 459 -10.31 -17.02 10.90
CA ASP A 459 -10.48 -18.47 10.98
C ASP A 459 -9.83 -19.03 12.25
N GLU A 460 -10.05 -20.32 12.50
CA GLU A 460 -9.52 -21.03 13.66
C GLU A 460 -7.97 -21.01 13.71
N ASP A 461 -7.30 -21.03 12.54
CA ASP A 461 -5.83 -20.94 12.50
C ASP A 461 -5.33 -19.59 12.99
N PHE A 462 -5.94 -18.50 12.55
CA PHE A 462 -5.62 -17.16 13.03
C PHE A 462 -5.87 -17.03 14.54
N ALA A 463 -7.05 -17.48 15.00
CA ALA A 463 -7.39 -17.44 16.42
C ALA A 463 -6.36 -18.24 17.25
N ARG A 464 -6.01 -19.45 16.84
CA ARG A 464 -4.99 -20.29 17.49
C ARG A 464 -3.62 -19.59 17.55
N ARG A 465 -3.15 -19.03 16.44
CA ARG A 465 -1.86 -18.30 16.40
C ARG A 465 -1.86 -17.11 17.34
N LEU A 466 -2.98 -16.39 17.47
CA LEU A 466 -3.10 -15.24 18.35
C LEU A 466 -3.13 -15.68 19.83
N HIS A 467 -3.85 -16.76 20.16
CA HIS A 467 -3.81 -17.38 21.48
C HIS A 467 -2.39 -17.81 21.87
N ASP A 468 -1.70 -18.54 21.01
CA ASP A 468 -0.33 -19.00 21.24
C ASP A 468 0.64 -17.83 21.46
N TYR A 469 0.47 -16.73 20.70
CA TYR A 469 1.29 -15.55 20.82
C TYR A 469 1.12 -14.87 22.19
N VAL A 470 -0.11 -14.65 22.64
CA VAL A 470 -0.37 -13.99 23.93
C VAL A 470 -0.03 -14.94 25.10
N GLN A 471 -0.32 -16.25 24.95
CA GLN A 471 0.05 -17.24 25.97
C GLN A 471 1.55 -17.23 26.29
N ARG A 472 2.41 -16.90 25.32
CA ARG A 472 3.87 -16.83 25.45
C ARG A 472 4.40 -15.47 25.89
N GLY A 473 3.54 -14.52 26.21
CA GLY A 473 3.92 -13.19 26.70
C GLY A 473 3.77 -12.04 25.73
N GLY A 474 3.23 -12.30 24.52
CA GLY A 474 2.88 -11.25 23.57
C GLY A 474 1.74 -10.36 24.07
N VAL A 475 1.72 -9.11 23.64
CA VAL A 475 0.63 -8.18 23.93
C VAL A 475 -0.14 -7.92 22.63
N VAL A 476 -1.48 -8.03 22.71
CA VAL A 476 -2.33 -7.75 21.55
C VAL A 476 -3.34 -6.64 21.84
N VAL A 477 -3.58 -5.79 20.84
CA VAL A 477 -4.68 -4.82 20.84
C VAL A 477 -5.63 -5.17 19.70
N VAL A 478 -6.86 -5.53 20.03
CA VAL A 478 -7.92 -5.91 19.08
C VAL A 478 -8.99 -4.82 19.09
N THR A 479 -9.50 -4.45 17.91
CA THR A 479 -10.59 -3.47 17.83
C THR A 479 -11.91 -4.11 17.43
N TYR A 480 -13.00 -3.38 17.64
CA TYR A 480 -14.36 -3.81 17.34
C TYR A 480 -14.51 -4.37 15.91
N ARG A 481 -15.52 -5.19 15.70
CA ARG A 481 -15.79 -5.91 14.43
C ARG A 481 -14.67 -6.84 13.97
N THR A 482 -13.73 -7.20 14.83
CA THR A 482 -12.79 -8.30 14.58
C THR A 482 -13.46 -9.64 14.89
N ALA A 483 -13.18 -10.67 14.07
CA ALA A 483 -13.67 -12.04 14.22
C ALA A 483 -15.21 -12.13 14.28
N VAL A 484 -15.86 -11.65 13.23
CA VAL A 484 -17.34 -11.63 13.11
C VAL A 484 -17.81 -12.57 12.02
N LYS A 485 -17.03 -12.75 10.95
CA LYS A 485 -17.39 -13.50 9.76
C LYS A 485 -16.37 -14.60 9.44
N ASP A 486 -16.86 -15.61 8.76
CA ASP A 486 -16.05 -16.67 8.19
C ASP A 486 -15.41 -16.28 6.84
N ARG A 487 -14.67 -17.22 6.25
CA ARG A 487 -13.98 -17.05 4.95
C ARG A 487 -14.91 -16.85 3.75
N ASP A 488 -16.18 -17.16 3.89
CA ASP A 488 -17.23 -16.95 2.88
C ASP A 488 -18.02 -15.66 3.10
N ASN A 489 -17.56 -14.79 4.02
CA ASN A 489 -18.17 -13.52 4.36
C ASN A 489 -19.55 -13.64 5.03
N ASN A 490 -19.79 -14.73 5.72
CA ASN A 490 -21.01 -15.02 6.48
C ASN A 490 -20.78 -14.87 7.98
N LEU A 491 -21.84 -14.56 8.72
CA LEU A 491 -21.84 -14.66 10.18
C LEU A 491 -21.71 -16.13 10.60
N VAL A 492 -20.95 -16.40 11.66
CA VAL A 492 -20.71 -17.76 12.13
C VAL A 492 -21.85 -18.20 13.04
N PHE A 493 -22.67 -19.17 12.56
CA PHE A 493 -23.80 -19.67 13.31
C PHE A 493 -23.38 -20.39 14.60
N GLY A 494 -24.11 -20.11 15.69
CA GLY A 494 -23.91 -20.79 16.97
C GLY A 494 -22.69 -20.31 17.79
N LYS A 495 -21.96 -19.30 17.31
CA LYS A 495 -20.84 -18.70 18.05
C LYS A 495 -21.11 -17.25 18.41
N VAL A 496 -20.64 -16.81 19.56
CA VAL A 496 -20.68 -15.40 19.96
C VAL A 496 -19.43 -14.66 19.49
N ILE A 497 -19.58 -13.40 19.18
CA ILE A 497 -18.47 -12.54 18.76
C ILE A 497 -17.69 -11.97 19.98
N PRO A 498 -16.39 -11.76 19.85
CA PRO A 498 -15.50 -12.10 18.73
C PRO A 498 -15.27 -13.61 18.62
N VAL A 499 -15.58 -14.19 17.45
CA VAL A 499 -15.57 -15.65 17.23
C VAL A 499 -14.19 -16.23 17.52
N ASP A 500 -14.14 -17.27 18.35
CA ASP A 500 -12.94 -18.01 18.79
C ASP A 500 -11.87 -17.15 19.50
N LEU A 501 -12.19 -15.89 19.84
CA LEU A 501 -11.30 -15.01 20.62
C LEU A 501 -11.89 -14.64 22.01
N ASN A 502 -13.06 -15.16 22.37
CA ASN A 502 -13.75 -14.81 23.61
C ASN A 502 -12.92 -15.12 24.86
N GLU A 503 -12.27 -16.28 24.92
CA GLU A 503 -11.41 -16.69 26.02
C GLU A 503 -10.17 -15.80 26.11
N LEU A 504 -9.48 -15.58 24.99
CA LEU A 504 -8.31 -14.71 24.91
C LEU A 504 -8.61 -13.29 25.40
N LEU A 505 -9.74 -12.74 24.95
CA LEU A 505 -10.16 -11.38 25.26
C LEU A 505 -10.89 -11.26 26.61
N GLY A 506 -11.29 -12.41 27.19
CA GLY A 506 -12.01 -12.45 28.47
C GLY A 506 -13.37 -11.78 28.42
N LEU A 507 -14.08 -11.84 27.29
CA LEU A 507 -15.34 -11.15 27.07
C LEU A 507 -16.17 -11.80 25.95
N TYR A 508 -17.41 -11.35 25.85
CA TYR A 508 -18.21 -11.46 24.61
C TYR A 508 -18.97 -10.17 24.35
N VAL A 509 -19.39 -9.98 23.10
CA VAL A 509 -20.23 -8.85 22.68
C VAL A 509 -21.67 -9.31 22.59
N GLU A 510 -22.56 -8.70 23.36
CA GLU A 510 -23.98 -9.05 23.42
C GLU A 510 -24.77 -8.41 22.28
N GLU A 511 -24.54 -7.11 22.03
CA GLU A 511 -25.15 -6.35 20.96
C GLU A 511 -24.14 -5.38 20.35
N THR A 512 -24.45 -4.89 19.14
CA THR A 512 -23.62 -3.91 18.45
C THR A 512 -24.47 -2.82 17.82
N GLU A 513 -23.96 -1.59 17.80
CA GLU A 513 -24.61 -0.43 17.21
C GLU A 513 -23.65 0.40 16.38
N SER A 514 -24.11 0.86 15.21
CA SER A 514 -23.45 1.92 14.46
C SER A 514 -23.90 3.29 14.99
N VAL A 515 -22.96 4.08 15.47
CA VAL A 515 -23.23 5.41 16.03
C VAL A 515 -23.51 6.41 14.92
N GLN A 516 -24.48 7.30 15.16
CA GLN A 516 -24.79 8.36 14.19
C GLN A 516 -23.76 9.50 14.25
N GLU A 517 -23.62 10.24 13.14
CA GLU A 517 -22.60 11.28 12.99
C GLU A 517 -22.67 12.38 14.07
N PHE A 518 -23.87 12.69 14.53
CA PHE A 518 -24.10 13.71 15.56
C PHE A 518 -24.06 13.16 16.98
N ASP A 519 -23.96 11.86 17.16
CA ASP A 519 -23.90 11.24 18.47
C ASP A 519 -22.46 11.18 18.98
N CYS A 520 -22.29 11.61 20.22
CA CYS A 520 -21.06 11.49 20.96
C CYS A 520 -21.29 10.51 22.11
N LEU A 521 -20.53 9.40 22.13
CA LEU A 521 -20.62 8.41 23.18
C LEU A 521 -19.75 8.85 24.38
N PRO A 522 -20.33 9.30 25.51
CA PRO A 522 -19.55 9.57 26.69
C PRO A 522 -19.01 8.26 27.27
N LEU A 523 -17.74 8.30 27.71
CA LEU A 523 -17.06 7.19 28.35
C LEU A 523 -16.74 7.54 29.81
N ALA A 524 -17.01 6.61 30.70
CA ALA A 524 -16.65 6.67 32.14
C ALA A 524 -15.42 5.78 32.39
N GLY A 525 -14.36 6.36 32.93
CA GLY A 525 -13.10 5.76 33.29
C GLY A 525 -12.27 6.73 34.11
N GLU A 526 -10.95 6.60 34.09
CA GLU A 526 -10.06 7.53 34.82
C GLU A 526 -10.23 8.99 34.37
N ASN A 527 -10.49 9.19 33.09
CA ASN A 527 -10.75 10.49 32.50
C ASN A 527 -12.10 10.51 31.78
N LYS A 528 -12.81 11.64 31.87
CA LYS A 528 -13.98 11.86 31.02
C LYS A 528 -13.54 11.89 29.55
N ALA A 529 -14.17 11.06 28.75
CA ALA A 529 -13.80 10.85 27.37
C ALA A 529 -15.04 10.64 26.49
N THR A 530 -14.81 10.63 25.20
CA THR A 530 -15.84 10.38 24.19
C THR A 530 -15.39 9.34 23.19
N ALA A 531 -16.36 8.69 22.59
CA ALA A 531 -16.13 7.73 21.51
C ALA A 531 -17.17 7.94 20.39
N GLY A 532 -17.00 7.22 19.28
CA GLY A 532 -17.90 7.31 18.15
C GLY A 532 -17.78 6.11 17.22
N VAL A 533 -18.33 6.22 16.04
CA VAL A 533 -18.32 5.28 14.93
C VAL A 533 -19.08 3.99 15.21
N PHE A 534 -18.72 3.26 16.27
CA PHE A 534 -19.31 1.97 16.61
C PHE A 534 -19.37 1.77 18.12
N ARG A 535 -20.33 1.00 18.59
CA ARG A 535 -20.48 0.61 19.98
C ARG A 535 -20.74 -0.89 20.08
N ASP A 536 -19.77 -1.64 20.57
CA ASP A 536 -19.97 -3.02 21.01
C ASP A 536 -20.37 -3.04 22.49
N MET A 537 -21.50 -3.65 22.83
CA MET A 537 -21.96 -3.87 24.20
C MET A 537 -21.20 -5.05 24.79
N ILE A 538 -20.04 -4.75 25.42
CA ILE A 538 -19.13 -5.76 25.95
C ILE A 538 -19.60 -6.25 27.30
N VAL A 539 -19.73 -7.59 27.43
CA VAL A 539 -19.92 -8.29 28.71
C VAL A 539 -18.60 -8.95 29.08
N PRO A 540 -17.86 -8.43 30.07
CA PRO A 540 -16.61 -9.03 30.51
C PRO A 540 -16.86 -10.33 31.26
N THR A 541 -16.01 -11.33 31.04
CA THR A 541 -15.96 -12.59 31.81
C THR A 541 -14.77 -12.62 32.75
N THR A 542 -13.56 -12.52 32.23
CA THR A 542 -12.30 -12.42 33.00
C THR A 542 -11.60 -11.08 32.79
N ALA A 543 -11.98 -10.32 31.74
CA ALA A 543 -11.34 -9.05 31.43
C ALA A 543 -11.62 -7.96 32.49
N GLN A 544 -10.60 -7.16 32.78
CA GLN A 544 -10.71 -5.92 33.53
C GLN A 544 -11.28 -4.82 32.63
N VAL A 545 -12.24 -4.06 33.16
CA VAL A 545 -12.84 -2.92 32.45
C VAL A 545 -12.00 -1.67 32.66
N LEU A 546 -11.56 -1.06 31.55
CA LEU A 546 -10.86 0.23 31.57
C LEU A 546 -11.85 1.38 31.41
N TYR A 547 -12.80 1.23 30.48
CA TYR A 547 -13.84 2.22 30.23
C TYR A 547 -15.21 1.56 30.06
N ARG A 548 -16.25 2.24 30.56
CA ARG A 548 -17.67 1.90 30.32
C ARG A 548 -18.33 2.99 29.51
N TYR A 549 -19.49 2.69 28.91
CA TYR A 549 -20.34 3.74 28.36
C TYR A 549 -20.98 4.53 29.52
N ASP A 550 -20.93 5.87 29.47
CA ASP A 550 -21.63 6.75 30.42
C ASP A 550 -23.00 7.15 29.83
N ASP A 551 -23.83 6.15 29.65
CA ASP A 551 -25.15 6.24 29.01
C ASP A 551 -26.20 5.61 29.91
N PRO A 552 -27.40 6.21 30.08
CA PRO A 552 -28.46 5.68 30.95
C PRO A 552 -28.87 4.23 30.66
N PHE A 553 -28.84 3.81 29.39
CA PHE A 553 -29.25 2.47 28.96
C PHE A 553 -28.09 1.48 28.94
N TYR A 554 -26.86 1.93 28.61
CA TYR A 554 -25.73 1.05 28.30
C TYR A 554 -24.58 1.11 29.31
N ARG A 555 -24.71 1.86 30.42
CA ARG A 555 -23.65 2.02 31.45
C ARG A 555 -23.20 0.71 32.12
N THR A 556 -23.95 -0.37 32.01
CA THR A 556 -23.59 -1.69 32.50
C THR A 556 -22.57 -2.38 31.62
N TYR A 557 -22.49 -2.01 30.35
CA TYR A 557 -21.58 -2.59 29.40
C TYR A 557 -20.20 -1.90 29.43
N ALA A 558 -19.17 -2.71 29.21
CA ALA A 558 -17.84 -2.18 28.98
C ALA A 558 -17.68 -1.68 27.54
N ALA A 559 -16.80 -0.69 27.36
CA ALA A 559 -16.43 -0.13 26.07
C ALA A 559 -14.98 -0.48 25.70
N ILE A 560 -14.08 -0.51 26.69
CA ILE A 560 -12.67 -0.87 26.52
C ILE A 560 -12.26 -1.76 27.69
N THR A 561 -11.55 -2.84 27.40
CA THR A 561 -11.12 -3.83 28.39
C THR A 561 -9.67 -4.28 28.16
N VAL A 562 -9.09 -4.89 29.18
CA VAL A 562 -7.83 -5.63 29.11
C VAL A 562 -7.99 -6.97 29.84
N ASN A 563 -7.47 -8.04 29.24
CA ASN A 563 -7.45 -9.37 29.84
C ASN A 563 -6.01 -9.88 29.95
N ASP A 564 -5.61 -10.31 31.13
CA ASP A 564 -4.37 -11.07 31.31
C ASP A 564 -4.60 -12.50 30.84
N PHE A 565 -3.79 -12.99 29.89
CA PHE A 565 -3.92 -14.32 29.33
C PHE A 565 -2.54 -14.98 29.19
N GLY A 566 -2.35 -16.10 29.84
CA GLY A 566 -1.04 -16.74 29.89
C GLY A 566 0.02 -15.83 30.52
N GLN A 567 1.06 -15.53 29.77
CA GLN A 567 2.12 -14.59 30.19
C GLN A 567 1.97 -13.19 29.57
N GLY A 568 0.96 -12.98 28.72
CA GLY A 568 0.73 -11.75 27.99
C GLY A 568 -0.57 -11.04 28.38
N ALA A 569 -1.01 -10.14 27.51
CA ALA A 569 -2.22 -9.36 27.71
C ALA A 569 -2.95 -9.08 26.40
N ALA A 570 -4.28 -9.04 26.45
CA ALA A 570 -5.15 -8.74 25.31
C ALA A 570 -6.06 -7.55 25.63
N PHE A 571 -5.90 -6.46 24.89
CA PHE A 571 -6.75 -5.28 24.96
C PHE A 571 -7.86 -5.40 23.91
N TYR A 572 -9.07 -4.96 24.25
CA TYR A 572 -10.17 -4.86 23.31
C TYR A 572 -10.79 -3.47 23.34
N LEU A 573 -10.83 -2.83 22.16
CA LEU A 573 -11.47 -1.53 21.94
C LEU A 573 -12.81 -1.77 21.22
N GLY A 574 -13.92 -1.75 21.96
CA GLY A 574 -15.27 -1.95 21.43
C GLY A 574 -15.88 -0.72 20.77
N THR A 575 -15.10 0.36 20.65
CA THR A 575 -15.51 1.63 20.04
C THR A 575 -14.30 2.38 19.51
N THR A 576 -14.53 3.46 18.73
CA THR A 576 -13.49 4.43 18.36
C THR A 576 -13.41 5.52 19.41
N PRO A 577 -12.48 5.45 20.40
CA PRO A 577 -12.33 6.49 21.41
C PRO A 577 -11.71 7.75 20.82
N ASP A 578 -11.83 8.89 21.53
CA ASP A 578 -11.05 10.07 21.20
C ASP A 578 -9.54 9.80 21.29
N ILE A 579 -8.74 10.71 20.73
CA ILE A 579 -7.28 10.48 20.59
C ILE A 579 -6.57 10.40 21.95
N ALA A 580 -7.10 11.06 22.99
CA ALA A 580 -6.49 11.05 24.33
C ALA A 580 -6.64 9.66 24.97
N VAL A 581 -7.84 9.07 24.95
CA VAL A 581 -8.09 7.70 25.43
C VAL A 581 -7.34 6.68 24.57
N LEU A 582 -7.35 6.83 23.23
CA LEU A 582 -6.59 5.95 22.35
C LEU A 582 -5.09 5.96 22.72
N THR A 583 -4.52 7.13 22.94
CA THR A 583 -3.13 7.29 23.37
C THR A 583 -2.88 6.59 24.70
N GLN A 584 -3.75 6.80 25.69
CA GLN A 584 -3.62 6.17 27.00
C GLN A 584 -3.65 4.63 26.89
N VAL A 585 -4.61 4.06 26.17
CA VAL A 585 -4.73 2.60 26.01
C VAL A 585 -3.53 2.01 25.28
N LEU A 586 -3.07 2.65 24.20
CA LEU A 586 -1.90 2.16 23.46
C LEU A 586 -0.59 2.35 24.24
N THR A 587 -0.48 3.39 25.08
CA THR A 587 0.65 3.55 26.01
C THR A 587 0.66 2.42 27.03
N MET A 588 -0.49 2.08 27.62
CA MET A 588 -0.58 0.91 28.52
C MET A 588 -0.19 -0.39 27.81
N ALA A 589 -0.55 -0.56 26.55
CA ALA A 589 -0.16 -1.73 25.76
C ALA A 589 1.36 -1.76 25.49
N MET A 590 1.97 -0.61 25.19
CA MET A 590 3.43 -0.48 25.02
C MET A 590 4.18 -0.80 26.33
N ASP A 591 3.69 -0.29 27.47
CA ASP A 591 4.26 -0.58 28.79
C ASP A 591 4.20 -2.08 29.11
N ARG A 592 3.03 -2.72 28.85
CA ARG A 592 2.85 -4.18 29.04
C ARG A 592 3.77 -5.00 28.14
N ALA A 593 4.04 -4.51 26.94
CA ALA A 593 4.96 -5.14 25.99
C ALA A 593 6.45 -4.87 26.31
N GLY A 594 6.75 -4.09 27.34
CA GLY A 594 8.12 -3.72 27.72
C GLY A 594 8.83 -2.88 26.65
N LEU A 595 8.09 -2.02 25.95
CA LEU A 595 8.64 -1.12 24.95
C LEU A 595 9.09 0.18 25.60
N ASN A 596 10.32 0.61 25.29
CA ASN A 596 10.76 1.96 25.65
C ASN A 596 10.14 2.95 24.66
N HIS A 597 9.38 3.91 25.17
CA HIS A 597 8.74 4.92 24.34
C HIS A 597 8.76 6.29 25.03
N GLU A 598 8.76 7.33 24.23
CA GLU A 598 8.74 8.72 24.71
C GLU A 598 7.85 9.53 23.77
N LEU A 599 6.97 10.36 24.34
CA LEU A 599 6.14 11.25 23.55
C LEU A 599 7.01 12.35 22.94
N LEU A 600 7.10 12.36 21.63
CA LEU A 600 7.87 13.35 20.88
C LEU A 600 7.13 14.70 20.80
N PRO A 601 7.85 15.82 20.63
CA PRO A 601 7.24 17.10 20.27
C PRO A 601 6.40 16.98 18.99
N GLU A 602 5.35 17.80 18.88
CA GLU A 602 4.49 17.79 17.71
C GLU A 602 5.28 18.06 16.42
N GLY A 603 5.01 17.26 15.38
CA GLY A 603 5.70 17.36 14.10
C GLY A 603 7.16 16.92 14.10
N VAL A 604 7.62 16.24 15.16
CA VAL A 604 8.94 15.62 15.21
C VAL A 604 8.81 14.12 15.00
N GLU A 605 9.71 13.57 14.18
CA GLU A 605 9.90 12.12 14.01
C GLU A 605 11.33 11.75 14.38
N THR A 606 11.51 10.61 15.00
CA THR A 606 12.83 10.04 15.23
C THR A 606 12.88 8.58 14.83
N VAL A 607 13.97 8.18 14.19
CA VAL A 607 14.22 6.78 13.81
C VAL A 607 15.68 6.45 14.09
N VAL A 608 15.93 5.37 14.80
CA VAL A 608 17.28 4.83 14.97
C VAL A 608 17.54 3.79 13.90
N ARG A 609 18.64 3.97 13.15
CA ARG A 609 19.13 3.01 12.15
C ARG A 609 20.45 2.43 12.63
N GLN A 610 20.56 1.12 12.55
CA GLN A 610 21.75 0.37 12.98
C GLN A 610 22.27 -0.49 11.83
N GLY A 611 23.56 -0.36 11.54
CA GLY A 611 24.26 -1.12 10.53
C GLY A 611 25.67 -1.48 11.01
N LYS A 612 26.46 -2.10 10.19
CA LYS A 612 27.82 -2.63 10.40
C LYS A 612 28.69 -1.93 11.48
N GLY A 613 28.30 -2.06 12.75
CA GLY A 613 29.11 -1.59 13.89
C GLY A 613 28.90 -0.12 14.29
N ARG A 614 27.98 0.59 13.65
CA ARG A 614 27.54 1.93 14.07
C ARG A 614 26.01 2.07 14.06
N ALA A 615 25.52 3.00 14.84
CA ALA A 615 24.11 3.40 14.83
C ALA A 615 24.01 4.91 14.65
N VAL A 616 22.92 5.36 14.04
CA VAL A 616 22.58 6.77 13.90
C VAL A 616 21.12 6.98 14.21
N ARG A 617 20.83 8.11 14.83
CA ARG A 617 19.47 8.63 15.00
C ARG A 617 19.19 9.68 13.93
N LEU A 618 18.15 9.47 13.16
CA LEU A 618 17.59 10.52 12.32
C LEU A 618 16.54 11.26 13.17
N VAL A 619 16.64 12.59 13.20
CA VAL A 619 15.66 13.47 13.83
C VAL A 619 15.11 14.38 12.75
N ILE A 620 13.81 14.29 12.49
CA ILE A 620 13.14 14.96 11.37
C ILE A 620 12.16 15.99 11.92
N ASN A 621 12.34 17.25 11.54
CA ASN A 621 11.38 18.31 11.80
C ASN A 621 10.41 18.46 10.62
N HIS A 622 9.18 18.04 10.79
CA HIS A 622 8.11 18.17 9.80
C HIS A 622 7.43 19.55 9.83
N ASN A 623 7.75 20.38 10.82
CA ASN A 623 7.13 21.67 11.02
C ASN A 623 7.67 22.74 10.05
N ALA A 624 6.82 23.72 9.74
CA ALA A 624 7.21 24.93 9.00
C ALA A 624 7.85 26.01 9.89
N HIS A 625 8.27 25.66 11.12
CA HIS A 625 8.96 26.52 12.06
C HIS A 625 10.11 25.75 12.74
N THR A 626 11.03 26.49 13.34
CA THR A 626 12.14 25.91 14.11
C THR A 626 11.59 25.15 15.32
N THR A 627 12.11 23.93 15.54
CA THR A 627 11.69 23.06 16.65
C THR A 627 12.92 22.63 17.45
N GLU A 628 12.87 22.81 18.77
CA GLU A 628 13.92 22.37 19.68
C GLU A 628 13.63 20.94 20.16
N THR A 629 14.56 20.02 19.93
CA THR A 629 14.45 18.60 20.32
C THR A 629 15.82 17.93 20.31
N PHE A 630 16.04 16.94 21.15
CA PHE A 630 17.32 16.21 21.26
C PHE A 630 18.54 17.13 21.41
N GLY A 631 18.39 18.30 22.06
CA GLY A 631 19.44 19.28 22.21
C GLY A 631 19.80 20.05 20.91
N LEU A 632 18.98 19.95 19.86
CA LEU A 632 19.13 20.59 18.58
C LEU A 632 18.02 21.61 18.34
N ALA A 633 18.35 22.70 17.62
CA ALA A 633 17.39 23.65 17.08
C ALA A 633 17.24 23.42 15.56
N LEU A 634 16.32 22.52 15.18
CA LEU A 634 16.09 22.13 13.80
C LEU A 634 15.28 23.20 13.07
N GLN A 635 15.81 23.69 11.94
CA GLN A 635 15.10 24.62 11.07
C GLN A 635 13.86 23.97 10.44
N PRO A 636 12.95 24.75 9.81
CA PRO A 636 11.82 24.19 9.09
C PRO A 636 12.23 23.11 8.09
N PHE A 637 11.61 21.91 8.19
CA PHE A 637 11.85 20.75 7.33
C PHE A 637 13.31 20.25 7.32
N GLU A 638 14.05 20.51 8.40
CA GLU A 638 15.40 20.03 8.57
C GLU A 638 15.45 18.59 9.11
N VAL A 639 16.47 17.86 8.68
CA VAL A 639 16.79 16.51 9.16
C VAL A 639 18.21 16.53 9.70
N ALA A 640 18.36 16.11 10.94
CA ALA A 640 19.66 15.85 11.57
C ALA A 640 19.92 14.34 11.63
N VAL A 641 21.15 13.95 11.33
CA VAL A 641 21.65 12.59 11.54
C VAL A 641 22.72 12.66 12.60
N ILE A 642 22.47 12.06 13.76
CA ILE A 642 23.35 12.10 14.91
C ILE A 642 23.83 10.69 15.28
N PRO A 643 25.09 10.49 15.67
CA PRO A 643 25.57 9.20 16.19
C PRO A 643 24.78 8.76 17.43
N GLU A 644 24.49 7.46 17.53
CA GLU A 644 23.90 6.81 18.71
C GLU A 644 24.99 6.18 19.58
#